data_555d39e5b582e7f7806c2425cc6b3249
#
_entry.id   555d39e5b582e7f7806c2425cc6b3249
#
_cell.length_a   1.000
_cell.length_b   1.000
_cell.length_c   1.000
_cell.angle_alpha   90.00
_cell.angle_beta   90.00
_cell.angle_gamma   90.00
#
_symmetry.space_group_name_H-M   'P 1'
#
loop_
_entity.id
_entity.type
_entity.pdbx_description
1 polymer ?
#
loop_
_entity_poly.entity_id
_entity_poly.type
_entity_poly.pdbx_seq_one_letter_code
_entity_poly.pdbx_strand_id
1 'polypeptide(L)'
;MPPEQPEGAVQEPAQRQQQRGDVIVRDGCSLAAAAAFWLIGGIVGASAGALGFYVISYVLGLQAEPTPPVAPPERDDGTVCYSRDCLAAAEYLRDQLNPLLEPCRNFTDHVCGRFQGPGHSVVELSWRTHLEVMVAAGHHLSGARGKASQLLKQCLLIYTVATSSHQSLRDFMKRLNLFLYSPPPTAPVASDQVLALHVELSYTYGVSGLLRIRPSLARSLSVEMDGVALTASLKRQRDPLHPLDLATIAGVKRNLSLVTLMKSLFDSMEHAVATAAIDTSAQAASALLKQVKDLKFTGVSANAFADAIEAKTVYRRDASVFESSQLMTLLESVWREFSVGAELFLWTSWYVLDELAPFVEKSVAVRTRSVIPFSLACVGMVSHTMAPALAALVRSSQVTSKARHQITTMTNVLASCLNEKTSLISPFATPLRVIVGFPPHADSVERLDAFYATFPVPRQLTNAFFADWAAGADERALRLSADQDHVDVFALDVDVGADGAVAVPAALFALPFFVPDGPVALNVGGLGHLIARRLAQRYLVPNSLLPARCQALASGSEADWLLPNLLAYSCIGHALSALNGSHQRRLPQLAGLKPEAMMYTVGCLKDCLARRGELGRCTASSQGLKGFEDAFSCDLKGQQGPTCTL
;
A
#
# COMPACT_ATOMS: atom_id res chain seq x y z
N MET A 1 -60.52 12.20 21.62
CA MET A 1 -60.54 13.59 22.09
C MET A 1 -59.11 14.08 22.13
N PRO A 2 -58.78 15.08 21.29
CA PRO A 2 -57.52 15.83 21.37
C PRO A 2 -57.70 17.07 22.23
N PRO A 3 -56.61 17.76 22.59
CA PRO A 3 -56.48 19.14 22.11
C PRO A 3 -55.06 19.46 21.60
N GLU A 4 -55.02 20.12 20.47
CA GLU A 4 -54.86 21.57 20.20
C GLU A 4 -53.41 22.08 20.21
N GLN A 5 -53.03 22.57 19.05
CA GLN A 5 -51.86 23.39 18.72
C GLN A 5 -51.99 24.80 19.31
N PRO A 6 -50.92 25.60 19.31
CA PRO A 6 -50.99 26.79 18.51
C PRO A 6 -49.80 27.11 17.61
N GLU A 7 -50.15 27.83 16.57
CA GLU A 7 -49.37 28.49 15.51
C GLU A 7 -48.38 29.52 16.05
N GLY A 8 -47.34 29.78 15.29
CA GLY A 8 -46.37 30.85 15.54
C GLY A 8 -45.56 31.25 14.32
N ALA A 9 -46.11 32.15 13.57
CA ALA A 9 -45.49 33.27 12.84
C ALA A 9 -44.25 33.07 11.95
N VAL A 10 -44.50 33.22 10.67
CA VAL A 10 -43.57 33.49 9.56
C VAL A 10 -43.08 34.95 9.65
N GLN A 11 -41.75 35.16 9.58
CA GLN A 11 -41.14 36.45 9.26
C GLN A 11 -40.38 36.35 7.94
N GLU A 12 -40.82 37.12 6.95
CA GLU A 12 -40.11 37.42 5.68
C GLU A 12 -38.88 38.30 5.94
N PRO A 13 -37.80 38.14 5.16
CA PRO A 13 -36.76 39.16 5.08
C PRO A 13 -36.84 39.97 3.78
N ALA A 14 -36.68 41.25 3.97
CA ALA A 14 -36.77 42.36 3.07
C ALA A 14 -35.86 42.28 1.84
N GLN A 15 -36.45 42.77 0.73
CA GLN A 15 -35.80 43.08 -0.55
C GLN A 15 -34.79 44.23 -0.38
N ARG A 16 -33.55 44.02 -0.90
CA ARG A 16 -32.59 45.09 -1.19
C ARG A 16 -32.60 45.40 -2.68
N GLN A 17 -32.94 46.61 -2.98
CA GLN A 17 -32.94 47.22 -4.30
C GLN A 17 -31.53 47.30 -4.89
N GLN A 18 -31.44 46.90 -6.15
CA GLN A 18 -30.29 47.04 -7.03
C GLN A 18 -30.31 48.41 -7.69
N GLN A 19 -29.37 49.30 -7.36
CA GLN A 19 -29.10 50.51 -8.14
C GLN A 19 -28.19 50.17 -9.32
N ARG A 20 -28.72 50.37 -10.53
CA ARG A 20 -27.97 50.41 -11.80
C ARG A 20 -27.25 51.76 -11.90
N GLY A 21 -25.94 51.72 -12.03
CA GLY A 21 -25.14 52.86 -12.48
C GLY A 21 -24.63 52.59 -13.90
N ASP A 22 -25.12 53.37 -14.85
CA ASP A 22 -24.65 53.38 -16.22
C ASP A 22 -23.26 54.03 -16.28
N VAL A 23 -22.23 53.26 -16.73
CA VAL A 23 -20.91 53.79 -17.04
C VAL A 23 -20.74 53.87 -18.56
N ILE A 24 -20.66 55.07 -19.04
CA ILE A 24 -20.33 55.42 -20.43
C ILE A 24 -18.87 55.06 -20.69
N VAL A 25 -18.64 54.11 -21.58
CA VAL A 25 -17.29 53.75 -22.07
C VAL A 25 -16.92 54.72 -23.20
N ARG A 26 -15.87 55.52 -22.96
CA ARG A 26 -15.19 56.32 -24.01
C ARG A 26 -14.05 55.50 -24.58
N ASP A 27 -14.08 55.28 -25.87
CA ASP A 27 -13.03 54.66 -26.68
C ASP A 27 -11.74 55.50 -26.65
N GLY A 28 -10.62 54.83 -26.39
CA GLY A 28 -9.29 55.46 -26.48
C GLY A 28 -8.19 54.68 -25.75
N CYS A 29 -8.05 53.37 -25.99
CA CYS A 29 -6.83 52.65 -25.53
C CYS A 29 -5.70 52.78 -26.57
N SER A 30 -4.65 53.52 -26.23
CA SER A 30 -3.41 53.60 -27.03
C SER A 30 -2.64 52.29 -27.01
N LEU A 31 -1.94 51.97 -28.11
CA LEU A 31 -1.08 50.78 -28.25
C LEU A 31 -0.08 50.60 -27.09
N ALA A 32 0.32 51.69 -26.44
CA ALA A 32 1.18 51.69 -25.27
C ALA A 32 0.53 51.05 -24.04
N ALA A 33 -0.78 51.22 -23.86
CA ALA A 33 -1.53 50.61 -22.74
C ALA A 33 -1.68 49.08 -22.96
N ALA A 34 -1.87 48.64 -24.21
CA ALA A 34 -1.91 47.20 -24.52
C ALA A 34 -0.56 46.50 -24.28
N ALA A 35 0.55 47.13 -24.66
CA ALA A 35 1.89 46.61 -24.39
C ALA A 35 2.21 46.54 -22.89
N ALA A 36 1.78 47.55 -22.11
CA ALA A 36 1.91 47.54 -20.66
C ALA A 36 1.07 46.43 -20.00
N PHE A 37 -0.14 46.18 -20.53
CA PHE A 37 -0.99 45.09 -20.04
C PHE A 37 -0.40 43.72 -20.31
N TRP A 38 0.24 43.51 -21.47
CA TRP A 38 0.97 42.24 -21.79
C TRP A 38 2.22 42.04 -20.94
N LEU A 39 2.97 43.14 -20.66
CA LEU A 39 4.13 43.09 -19.78
C LEU A 39 3.75 42.80 -18.30
N ILE A 40 2.71 43.46 -17.81
CA ILE A 40 2.18 43.24 -16.45
C ILE A 40 1.54 41.86 -16.36
N GLY A 41 0.79 41.40 -17.35
CA GLY A 41 0.23 40.06 -17.42
C GLY A 41 1.30 38.98 -17.46
N GLY A 42 2.39 39.22 -18.20
CA GLY A 42 3.55 38.31 -18.25
C GLY A 42 4.29 38.24 -16.90
N ILE A 43 4.50 39.37 -16.23
CA ILE A 43 5.14 39.42 -14.90
C ILE A 43 4.23 38.80 -13.84
N VAL A 44 2.93 39.08 -13.86
CA VAL A 44 1.95 38.46 -12.95
C VAL A 44 1.81 36.96 -13.22
N GLY A 45 1.83 36.54 -14.47
CA GLY A 45 1.82 35.12 -14.85
C GLY A 45 3.08 34.39 -14.40
N ALA A 46 4.26 35.00 -14.57
CA ALA A 46 5.53 34.44 -14.10
C ALA A 46 5.62 34.41 -12.58
N SER A 47 5.16 35.45 -11.90
CA SER A 47 5.11 35.50 -10.43
C SER A 47 4.05 34.55 -9.86
N ALA A 48 2.90 34.38 -10.51
CA ALA A 48 1.91 33.38 -10.12
C ALA A 48 2.43 31.95 -10.35
N GLY A 49 3.16 31.71 -11.43
CA GLY A 49 3.85 30.45 -11.68
C GLY A 49 4.96 30.17 -10.65
N ALA A 50 5.76 31.18 -10.32
CA ALA A 50 6.79 31.08 -9.28
C ALA A 50 6.17 30.90 -7.89
N LEU A 51 5.07 31.62 -7.59
CA LEU A 51 4.32 31.44 -6.34
C LEU A 51 3.67 30.07 -6.27
N GLY A 52 3.10 29.58 -7.38
CA GLY A 52 2.56 28.24 -7.49
C GLY A 52 3.62 27.18 -7.25
N PHE A 53 4.80 27.33 -7.85
CA PHE A 53 5.94 26.46 -7.62
C PHE A 53 6.45 26.56 -6.18
N TYR A 54 6.53 27.76 -5.61
CA TYR A 54 6.91 28.00 -4.22
C TYR A 54 5.89 27.40 -3.24
N VAL A 55 4.60 27.57 -3.49
CA VAL A 55 3.53 26.97 -2.68
C VAL A 55 3.56 25.44 -2.81
N ILE A 56 3.76 24.90 -4.00
CA ILE A 56 3.91 23.46 -4.21
C ILE A 56 5.17 22.96 -3.49
N SER A 57 6.28 23.65 -3.60
CA SER A 57 7.53 23.32 -2.90
C SER A 57 7.38 23.44 -1.37
N TYR A 58 6.65 24.42 -0.89
CA TYR A 58 6.36 24.64 0.53
C TYR A 58 5.37 23.60 1.08
N VAL A 59 4.29 23.33 0.35
CA VAL A 59 3.29 22.30 0.72
C VAL A 59 3.88 20.90 0.66
N LEU A 60 4.81 20.65 -0.27
CA LEU A 60 5.53 19.38 -0.38
C LEU A 60 6.72 19.30 0.58
N GLY A 61 7.02 20.35 1.34
CA GLY A 61 8.14 20.38 2.28
C GLY A 61 9.50 20.38 1.60
N LEU A 62 9.61 20.85 0.34
CA LEU A 62 10.84 20.87 -0.44
C LEU A 62 11.85 21.94 0.04
N GLN A 63 11.46 22.79 0.98
CA GLN A 63 12.38 23.68 1.69
C GLN A 63 12.75 23.07 3.05
N ALA A 64 13.46 21.96 3.02
CA ALA A 64 14.34 21.67 4.14
C ALA A 64 15.48 22.68 4.05
N GLU A 65 15.50 23.69 4.91
CA GLU A 65 16.73 24.45 5.14
C GLU A 65 17.86 23.44 5.35
N PRO A 66 19.00 23.60 4.68
CA PRO A 66 20.14 22.76 4.98
C PRO A 66 20.48 23.00 6.45
N THR A 67 20.11 22.06 7.31
CA THR A 67 20.60 22.06 8.70
C THR A 67 22.11 22.20 8.63
N PRO A 68 22.71 23.17 9.33
CA PRO A 68 24.16 23.34 9.31
C PRO A 68 24.78 21.98 9.64
N PRO A 69 25.82 21.56 8.93
CA PRO A 69 26.47 20.29 9.19
C PRO A 69 26.87 20.28 10.67
N VAL A 70 26.26 19.33 11.41
CA VAL A 70 26.68 19.07 12.80
C VAL A 70 28.15 18.69 12.70
N ALA A 71 29.02 19.50 13.30
CA ALA A 71 30.44 19.22 13.32
C ALA A 71 30.64 17.78 13.82
N PRO A 72 31.41 16.96 13.11
CA PRO A 72 31.65 15.60 13.57
C PRO A 72 32.28 15.66 14.97
N PRO A 73 31.83 14.84 15.92
CA PRO A 73 32.40 14.79 17.24
C PRO A 73 33.90 14.43 17.12
N GLU A 74 34.72 15.06 17.92
CA GLU A 74 36.20 15.02 17.85
C GLU A 74 36.83 13.62 18.00
N ARG A 75 36.06 12.57 18.35
CA ARG A 75 36.54 11.17 18.36
C ARG A 75 35.38 10.23 18.01
N ASP A 76 35.39 9.69 16.80
CA ASP A 76 34.62 8.48 16.47
C ASP A 76 35.42 7.28 17.03
N ASP A 77 35.01 6.77 18.19
CA ASP A 77 35.56 5.57 18.81
C ASP A 77 35.05 4.28 18.12
N GLY A 78 34.33 4.42 17.01
CA GLY A 78 33.72 3.33 16.25
C GLY A 78 32.49 2.70 16.91
N THR A 79 32.09 3.18 18.10
CA THR A 79 30.93 2.65 18.84
C THR A 79 29.62 3.34 18.45
N VAL A 80 29.66 4.52 17.85
CA VAL A 80 28.50 5.30 17.39
C VAL A 80 28.52 5.45 15.87
N CYS A 81 27.39 5.29 15.23
CA CYS A 81 27.22 5.44 13.79
C CYS A 81 26.84 6.88 13.45
N TYR A 82 27.76 7.65 12.84
CA TYR A 82 27.54 9.04 12.42
C TYR A 82 27.23 9.20 10.93
N SER A 83 26.92 8.12 10.20
CA SER A 83 26.49 8.25 8.81
C SER A 83 25.19 9.07 8.73
N ARG A 84 24.96 9.71 7.58
CA ARG A 84 23.72 10.48 7.31
C ARG A 84 22.46 9.66 7.63
N ASP A 85 22.47 8.39 7.27
CA ASP A 85 21.34 7.49 7.48
C ASP A 85 21.16 7.14 8.96
N CYS A 86 22.24 7.00 9.72
CA CYS A 86 22.17 6.79 11.17
C CYS A 86 21.68 8.05 11.92
N LEU A 87 22.09 9.23 11.48
CA LEU A 87 21.58 10.49 12.03
C LEU A 87 20.07 10.62 11.78
N ALA A 88 19.63 10.36 10.56
CA ALA A 88 18.21 10.36 10.21
C ALA A 88 17.41 9.30 11.00
N ALA A 89 18.00 8.11 11.22
CA ALA A 89 17.39 7.08 12.03
C ALA A 89 17.25 7.48 13.51
N ALA A 90 18.28 8.13 14.06
CA ALA A 90 18.26 8.62 15.43
C ALA A 90 17.19 9.70 15.64
N GLU A 91 17.12 10.66 14.72
CA GLU A 91 16.11 11.72 14.73
C GLU A 91 14.71 11.13 14.61
N TYR A 92 14.50 10.25 13.63
CA TYR A 92 13.23 9.57 13.42
C TYR A 92 12.75 8.83 14.69
N LEU A 93 13.61 7.99 15.28
CA LEU A 93 13.27 7.25 16.51
C LEU A 93 12.98 8.18 17.68
N ARG A 94 13.80 9.20 17.90
CA ARG A 94 13.61 10.18 18.98
C ARG A 94 12.24 10.88 18.88
N ASP A 95 11.82 11.22 17.68
CA ASP A 95 10.57 11.94 17.44
C ASP A 95 9.33 11.06 17.65
N GLN A 96 9.45 9.74 17.51
CA GLN A 96 8.36 8.80 17.73
C GLN A 96 8.21 8.37 19.18
N LEU A 97 9.33 8.24 19.90
CA LEU A 97 9.35 7.72 21.25
C LEU A 97 8.72 8.70 22.25
N ASN A 98 7.88 8.16 23.15
CA ASN A 98 7.40 8.89 24.30
C ASN A 98 8.21 8.51 25.56
N PRO A 99 9.27 9.27 25.91
CA PRO A 99 10.14 8.94 27.04
C PRO A 99 9.47 9.08 28.41
N LEU A 100 8.27 9.66 28.47
CA LEU A 100 7.52 9.82 29.73
C LEU A 100 6.79 8.55 30.14
N LEU A 101 6.65 7.58 29.23
CA LEU A 101 5.97 6.33 29.49
C LEU A 101 6.98 5.20 29.74
N GLU A 102 6.70 4.41 30.77
CA GLU A 102 7.52 3.26 31.12
C GLU A 102 7.30 2.12 30.10
N PRO A 103 8.35 1.67 29.39
CA PRO A 103 8.22 0.61 28.39
C PRO A 103 7.74 -0.71 28.98
N CYS A 104 8.06 -0.98 30.25
CA CYS A 104 7.65 -2.19 30.94
C CYS A 104 6.14 -2.30 31.18
N ARG A 105 5.43 -1.17 31.25
CA ARG A 105 3.98 -1.13 31.50
C ARG A 105 3.17 -1.01 30.23
N ASN A 106 3.58 -0.13 29.33
CA ASN A 106 2.89 0.11 28.07
C ASN A 106 3.89 0.39 26.95
N PHE A 107 4.43 -0.68 26.40
CA PHE A 107 5.46 -0.60 25.39
C PHE A 107 4.94 0.03 24.08
N THR A 108 3.71 -0.28 23.69
CA THR A 108 3.10 0.30 22.49
C THR A 108 3.03 1.83 22.58
N ASP A 109 2.53 2.37 23.67
CA ASP A 109 2.44 3.84 23.81
C ASP A 109 3.80 4.49 24.06
N HIS A 110 4.76 3.77 24.64
CA HIS A 110 6.14 4.23 24.73
C HIS A 110 6.75 4.44 23.34
N VAL A 111 6.53 3.50 22.40
CA VAL A 111 7.09 3.57 21.04
C VAL A 111 6.24 4.44 20.12
N CYS A 112 4.92 4.35 20.22
CA CYS A 112 3.97 4.98 19.30
C CYS A 112 3.31 6.25 19.85
N GLY A 113 3.57 6.63 21.10
CA GLY A 113 2.78 7.65 21.81
C GLY A 113 2.89 9.06 21.27
N ARG A 114 3.93 9.36 20.52
CA ARG A 114 4.08 10.63 19.79
C ARG A 114 3.63 10.55 18.34
N PHE A 115 3.23 9.37 17.91
CA PHE A 115 2.72 9.17 16.56
C PHE A 115 1.34 9.82 16.41
N GLN A 116 1.32 11.11 16.07
CA GLN A 116 0.09 11.90 16.00
C GLN A 116 -0.45 11.99 14.57
N GLY A 117 -1.64 11.44 14.38
CA GLY A 117 -2.56 11.83 13.32
C GLY A 117 -2.73 10.84 12.17
N PRO A 118 -3.90 10.86 11.54
CA PRO A 118 -4.25 9.97 10.43
C PRO A 118 -3.49 10.23 9.12
N GLY A 119 -2.56 11.20 9.09
CA GLY A 119 -1.82 11.59 7.90
C GLY A 119 -0.32 11.23 7.90
N HIS A 120 0.20 10.57 8.94
CA HIS A 120 1.65 10.37 9.10
C HIS A 120 2.00 8.91 9.38
N SER A 121 1.45 7.96 8.62
CA SER A 121 1.97 6.60 8.68
C SER A 121 3.44 6.61 8.21
N VAL A 122 4.28 5.74 8.79
CA VAL A 122 5.67 5.52 8.33
C VAL A 122 5.67 5.20 6.84
N VAL A 123 4.66 4.47 6.38
CA VAL A 123 4.37 4.19 4.98
C VAL A 123 4.22 5.49 4.20
N GLU A 124 3.39 6.40 4.65
CA GLU A 124 3.11 7.66 3.96
C GLU A 124 4.33 8.58 3.94
N LEU A 125 5.07 8.67 5.04
CA LEU A 125 6.32 9.45 5.09
C LEU A 125 7.39 8.84 4.18
N SER A 126 7.56 7.53 4.21
CA SER A 126 8.48 6.81 3.31
C SER A 126 8.09 7.05 1.84
N TRP A 127 6.82 6.89 1.50
CA TRP A 127 6.32 7.13 0.15
C TRP A 127 6.44 8.58 -0.29
N ARG A 128 6.18 9.55 0.59
CA ARG A 128 6.32 10.97 0.28
C ARG A 128 7.75 11.31 -0.13
N THR A 129 8.73 10.89 0.67
CA THR A 129 10.15 11.10 0.35
C THR A 129 10.55 10.44 -0.97
N HIS A 130 10.04 9.23 -1.24
CA HIS A 130 10.30 8.53 -2.49
C HIS A 130 9.67 9.21 -3.70
N LEU A 131 8.43 9.67 -3.56
CA LEU A 131 7.71 10.34 -4.62
C LEU A 131 8.44 11.59 -5.10
N GLU A 132 8.94 12.40 -4.18
CA GLU A 132 9.71 13.62 -4.49
C GLU A 132 10.97 13.28 -5.32
N VAL A 133 11.69 12.23 -4.91
CA VAL A 133 12.88 11.77 -5.65
C VAL A 133 12.50 11.20 -7.02
N MET A 134 11.43 10.42 -7.12
CA MET A 134 10.97 9.83 -8.39
C MET A 134 10.59 10.91 -9.41
N VAL A 135 9.88 11.95 -8.97
CA VAL A 135 9.48 13.06 -9.83
C VAL A 135 10.70 13.89 -10.26
N ALA A 136 11.61 14.18 -9.31
CA ALA A 136 12.81 14.96 -9.59
C ALA A 136 13.79 14.24 -10.52
N ALA A 137 13.97 12.93 -10.36
CA ALA A 137 14.92 12.13 -11.15
C ALA A 137 14.52 11.95 -12.61
N GLY A 138 13.22 12.10 -12.96
CA GLY A 138 12.68 11.71 -14.25
C GLY A 138 13.02 12.59 -15.43
N HIS A 139 13.56 13.79 -15.22
CA HIS A 139 13.73 14.78 -16.29
C HIS A 139 14.88 14.47 -17.27
N HIS A 140 15.82 13.60 -16.91
CA HIS A 140 17.05 13.37 -17.67
C HIS A 140 17.33 11.88 -17.95
N LEU A 141 16.39 10.97 -17.66
CA LEU A 141 16.62 9.54 -17.80
C LEU A 141 16.03 8.99 -19.09
N SER A 142 16.76 8.09 -19.72
CA SER A 142 16.33 7.28 -20.86
C SER A 142 15.96 5.85 -20.41
N GLY A 143 15.50 5.04 -21.35
CA GLY A 143 15.18 3.64 -21.11
C GLY A 143 13.96 3.43 -20.21
N ALA A 144 13.94 2.32 -19.49
CA ALA A 144 12.83 1.90 -18.65
C ALA A 144 12.51 2.92 -17.55
N ARG A 145 13.54 3.46 -16.89
CA ARG A 145 13.39 4.45 -15.82
C ARG A 145 12.77 5.76 -16.33
N GLY A 146 13.18 6.22 -17.51
CA GLY A 146 12.58 7.38 -18.16
C GLY A 146 11.11 7.18 -18.50
N LYS A 147 10.75 6.01 -19.05
CA LYS A 147 9.34 5.65 -19.33
C LYS A 147 8.49 5.67 -18.06
N ALA A 148 8.94 5.04 -16.99
CA ALA A 148 8.22 4.97 -15.72
C ALA A 148 8.03 6.36 -15.09
N SER A 149 9.07 7.19 -15.08
CA SER A 149 9.00 8.56 -14.57
C SER A 149 8.06 9.44 -15.38
N GLN A 150 8.09 9.33 -16.72
CA GLN A 150 7.19 10.08 -17.60
C GLN A 150 5.73 9.67 -17.39
N LEU A 151 5.44 8.37 -17.25
CA LEU A 151 4.10 7.87 -16.97
C LEU A 151 3.59 8.37 -15.60
N LEU A 152 4.43 8.36 -14.58
CA LEU A 152 4.09 8.93 -13.27
C LEU A 152 3.79 10.43 -13.35
N LYS A 153 4.62 11.19 -14.06
CA LYS A 153 4.40 12.62 -14.28
C LYS A 153 3.08 12.90 -14.98
N GLN A 154 2.72 12.14 -16.01
CA GLN A 154 1.43 12.28 -16.69
C GLN A 154 0.26 12.08 -15.71
N CYS A 155 0.32 11.06 -14.84
CA CYS A 155 -0.70 10.81 -13.82
C CYS A 155 -0.83 12.00 -12.86
N LEU A 156 0.28 12.48 -12.32
CA LEU A 156 0.30 13.58 -11.36
C LEU A 156 -0.26 14.88 -11.96
N LEU A 157 -0.06 15.11 -13.25
CA LEU A 157 -0.58 16.29 -13.96
C LEU A 157 -2.11 16.33 -14.03
N ILE A 158 -2.82 15.19 -13.95
CA ILE A 158 -4.28 15.14 -13.94
C ILE A 158 -4.85 15.97 -12.79
N TYR A 159 -4.20 15.97 -11.65
CA TYR A 159 -4.66 16.74 -10.48
C TYR A 159 -4.54 18.25 -10.67
N THR A 160 -3.56 18.71 -11.44
CA THR A 160 -3.25 20.14 -11.60
C THR A 160 -3.84 20.73 -12.86
N VAL A 161 -3.86 19.99 -13.95
CA VAL A 161 -4.31 20.46 -15.26
C VAL A 161 -5.73 19.96 -15.55
N ALA A 162 -6.60 20.85 -16.07
CA ALA A 162 -7.95 20.48 -16.47
C ALA A 162 -7.89 19.69 -17.79
N THR A 163 -7.63 18.41 -17.70
CA THR A 163 -7.67 17.48 -18.85
C THR A 163 -8.66 16.38 -18.55
N SER A 164 -9.40 15.95 -19.55
CA SER A 164 -10.26 14.78 -19.47
C SER A 164 -9.88 13.78 -20.56
N SER A 165 -9.79 12.52 -20.17
CA SER A 165 -9.54 11.40 -21.10
C SER A 165 -10.66 10.36 -21.04
N HIS A 166 -11.89 10.83 -20.92
CA HIS A 166 -13.10 9.99 -20.79
C HIS A 166 -13.20 8.96 -21.91
N GLN A 167 -12.83 9.34 -23.16
CA GLN A 167 -12.89 8.42 -24.27
C GLN A 167 -11.98 7.22 -24.08
N SER A 168 -10.76 7.41 -23.60
CA SER A 168 -9.83 6.31 -23.33
C SER A 168 -10.36 5.32 -22.30
N LEU A 169 -11.05 5.82 -21.25
CA LEU A 169 -11.69 4.96 -20.25
C LEU A 169 -12.91 4.22 -20.84
N ARG A 170 -13.72 4.89 -21.66
CA ARG A 170 -14.86 4.24 -22.35
C ARG A 170 -14.38 3.13 -23.30
N ASP A 171 -13.32 3.37 -24.06
CA ASP A 171 -12.74 2.39 -24.96
C ASP A 171 -12.17 1.20 -24.18
N PHE A 172 -11.55 1.44 -23.04
CA PHE A 172 -11.08 0.40 -22.11
C PHE A 172 -12.25 -0.44 -21.58
N MET A 173 -13.30 0.20 -21.09
CA MET A 173 -14.49 -0.51 -20.60
C MET A 173 -15.17 -1.32 -21.72
N LYS A 174 -15.27 -0.74 -22.90
CA LYS A 174 -15.83 -1.43 -24.07
C LYS A 174 -15.00 -2.66 -24.45
N ARG A 175 -13.67 -2.57 -24.42
CA ARG A 175 -12.76 -3.70 -24.69
C ARG A 175 -12.96 -4.87 -23.73
N LEU A 176 -13.25 -4.57 -22.46
CA LEU A 176 -13.55 -5.55 -21.43
C LEU A 176 -15.03 -5.99 -21.39
N ASN A 177 -15.84 -5.55 -22.38
CA ASN A 177 -17.28 -5.75 -22.43
C ASN A 177 -18.03 -5.29 -21.17
N LEU A 178 -17.50 -4.26 -20.47
CA LEU A 178 -18.14 -3.69 -19.30
C LEU A 178 -19.28 -2.77 -19.73
N PHE A 179 -20.48 -3.03 -19.22
CA PHE A 179 -21.69 -2.28 -19.56
C PHE A 179 -22.19 -1.49 -18.34
N LEU A 180 -22.61 -0.26 -18.60
CA LEU A 180 -23.08 0.67 -17.57
C LEU A 180 -24.60 0.86 -17.58
N TYR A 181 -25.33 0.07 -18.36
CA TYR A 181 -26.75 0.30 -18.64
C TYR A 181 -27.66 -0.85 -18.25
N SER A 182 -28.87 -0.46 -17.94
CA SER A 182 -30.05 -1.29 -18.07
C SER A 182 -30.68 -1.04 -19.48
N PRO A 183 -31.10 -2.06 -20.21
CA PRO A 183 -31.19 -3.44 -19.72
C PRO A 183 -29.82 -4.14 -19.69
N PRO A 184 -29.62 -5.04 -18.73
CA PRO A 184 -28.47 -5.93 -18.76
C PRO A 184 -28.41 -6.65 -20.11
N PRO A 185 -27.24 -7.15 -20.53
CA PRO A 185 -27.12 -7.91 -21.76
C PRO A 185 -28.25 -8.93 -21.84
N THR A 186 -28.88 -9.04 -23.00
CA THR A 186 -30.04 -9.93 -23.24
C THR A 186 -29.74 -11.40 -22.98
N ALA A 187 -28.46 -11.76 -22.91
CA ALA A 187 -28.00 -13.08 -22.49
C ALA A 187 -27.68 -13.06 -20.97
N PRO A 188 -28.07 -14.09 -20.22
CA PRO A 188 -27.68 -14.20 -18.82
C PRO A 188 -26.16 -14.24 -18.69
N VAL A 189 -25.60 -13.32 -17.92
CA VAL A 189 -24.17 -13.35 -17.58
C VAL A 189 -23.96 -14.45 -16.55
N ALA A 190 -23.18 -15.47 -16.89
CA ALA A 190 -22.87 -16.54 -15.96
C ALA A 190 -21.92 -16.04 -14.85
N SER A 191 -22.10 -16.51 -13.63
CA SER A 191 -21.23 -16.17 -12.48
C SER A 191 -19.75 -16.46 -12.77
N ASP A 192 -19.47 -17.53 -13.54
CA ASP A 192 -18.12 -17.91 -13.97
C ASP A 192 -17.47 -16.82 -14.85
N GLN A 193 -18.26 -16.14 -15.70
CA GLN A 193 -17.78 -15.03 -16.52
C GLN A 193 -17.43 -13.80 -15.66
N VAL A 194 -18.22 -13.52 -14.63
CA VAL A 194 -17.93 -12.44 -13.69
C VAL A 194 -16.64 -12.72 -12.92
N LEU A 195 -16.46 -13.97 -12.49
CA LEU A 195 -15.22 -14.39 -11.82
C LEU A 195 -14.00 -14.24 -12.74
N ALA A 196 -14.09 -14.68 -14.00
CA ALA A 196 -13.03 -14.53 -14.99
C ALA A 196 -12.68 -13.06 -15.26
N LEU A 197 -13.67 -12.17 -15.27
CA LEU A 197 -13.48 -10.73 -15.38
C LEU A 197 -12.72 -10.17 -14.17
N HIS A 198 -13.06 -10.57 -12.95
CA HIS A 198 -12.33 -10.15 -11.75
C HIS A 198 -10.87 -10.63 -11.76
N VAL A 199 -10.61 -11.85 -12.25
CA VAL A 199 -9.26 -12.36 -12.44
C VAL A 199 -8.48 -11.47 -13.41
N GLU A 200 -9.05 -11.13 -14.57
CA GLU A 200 -8.43 -10.27 -15.58
C GLU A 200 -8.18 -8.86 -15.07
N LEU A 201 -9.18 -8.23 -14.45
CA LEU A 201 -9.07 -6.89 -13.88
C LEU A 201 -7.94 -6.81 -12.84
N SER A 202 -7.88 -7.78 -11.95
CA SER A 202 -6.87 -7.80 -10.91
C SER A 202 -5.48 -8.14 -11.43
N TYR A 203 -5.34 -9.21 -12.22
CA TYR A 203 -4.05 -9.70 -12.68
C TYR A 203 -3.41 -8.80 -13.72
N THR A 204 -4.18 -8.40 -14.74
CA THR A 204 -3.67 -7.61 -15.87
C THR A 204 -3.59 -6.12 -15.50
N TYR A 205 -4.63 -5.57 -14.88
CA TYR A 205 -4.76 -4.13 -14.69
C TYR A 205 -4.56 -3.65 -13.24
N GLY A 206 -4.44 -4.57 -12.27
CA GLY A 206 -4.33 -4.21 -10.86
C GLY A 206 -5.58 -3.57 -10.26
N VAL A 207 -6.71 -3.69 -10.95
CA VAL A 207 -8.01 -3.20 -10.45
C VAL A 207 -8.63 -4.31 -9.62
N SER A 208 -8.43 -4.25 -8.31
CA SER A 208 -8.92 -5.25 -7.37
C SER A 208 -10.29 -4.87 -6.84
N GLY A 209 -11.34 -5.47 -7.40
CA GLY A 209 -12.70 -5.36 -6.87
C GLY A 209 -12.93 -6.31 -5.70
N LEU A 210 -13.40 -7.51 -6.03
CA LEU A 210 -13.60 -8.59 -5.04
C LEU A 210 -12.34 -9.41 -4.81
N LEU A 211 -11.50 -9.55 -5.85
CA LEU A 211 -10.29 -10.36 -5.86
C LEU A 211 -9.06 -9.48 -6.10
N ARG A 212 -8.04 -9.69 -5.30
CA ARG A 212 -6.70 -9.18 -5.56
C ARG A 212 -5.79 -10.35 -5.85
N ILE A 213 -5.38 -10.49 -7.12
CA ILE A 213 -4.51 -11.57 -7.58
C ILE A 213 -3.15 -11.01 -7.91
N ARG A 214 -2.13 -11.54 -7.26
CA ARG A 214 -0.75 -11.12 -7.48
C ARG A 214 0.14 -12.33 -7.73
N PRO A 215 1.00 -12.25 -8.76
CA PRO A 215 2.13 -13.16 -8.86
C PRO A 215 3.00 -13.09 -7.61
N SER A 216 3.51 -14.22 -7.15
CA SER A 216 4.43 -14.34 -6.03
C SER A 216 5.64 -15.17 -6.43
N LEU A 217 6.44 -15.59 -5.45
CA LEU A 217 7.64 -16.39 -5.65
C LEU A 217 7.31 -17.84 -6.00
N ALA A 218 8.25 -18.54 -6.62
CA ALA A 218 8.19 -19.99 -6.83
C ALA A 218 6.90 -20.48 -7.51
N ARG A 219 6.52 -19.85 -8.62
CA ARG A 219 5.33 -20.23 -9.41
C ARG A 219 4.03 -20.19 -8.61
N SER A 220 3.94 -19.32 -7.63
CA SER A 220 2.75 -19.19 -6.80
C SER A 220 1.99 -17.89 -7.07
N LEU A 221 0.71 -17.89 -6.68
CA LEU A 221 -0.19 -16.75 -6.69
C LEU A 221 -0.61 -16.40 -5.26
N SER A 222 -0.77 -15.14 -4.98
CA SER A 222 -1.53 -14.67 -3.82
C SER A 222 -2.91 -14.24 -4.27
N VAL A 223 -3.94 -14.77 -3.62
CA VAL A 223 -5.34 -14.45 -3.88
C VAL A 223 -5.93 -13.91 -2.59
N GLU A 224 -6.17 -12.63 -2.56
CA GLU A 224 -6.58 -11.89 -1.38
C GLU A 224 -7.83 -11.04 -1.68
N MET A 225 -8.47 -10.56 -0.63
CA MET A 225 -9.46 -9.50 -0.72
C MET A 225 -8.77 -8.14 -0.61
N ASP A 226 -9.13 -7.18 -1.46
CA ASP A 226 -8.76 -5.79 -1.26
C ASP A 226 -9.84 -5.02 -0.48
N GLY A 227 -9.94 -5.33 0.81
CA GLY A 227 -10.95 -4.72 1.68
C GLY A 227 -10.81 -3.20 1.79
N VAL A 228 -9.59 -2.67 1.62
CA VAL A 228 -9.34 -1.22 1.66
C VAL A 228 -9.94 -0.55 0.43
N ALA A 229 -9.69 -1.07 -0.76
CA ALA A 229 -10.25 -0.52 -2.00
C ALA A 229 -11.78 -0.64 -2.02
N LEU A 230 -12.31 -1.81 -1.64
CA LEU A 230 -13.76 -2.04 -1.57
C LEU A 230 -14.45 -1.07 -0.60
N THR A 231 -13.92 -0.92 0.61
CA THR A 231 -14.47 0.01 1.63
C THR A 231 -14.38 1.45 1.17
N ALA A 232 -13.29 1.83 0.50
CA ALA A 232 -13.12 3.19 -0.03
C ALA A 232 -14.14 3.48 -1.12
N SER A 233 -14.41 2.53 -2.03
CA SER A 233 -15.45 2.64 -3.06
C SER A 233 -16.84 2.80 -2.43
N LEU A 234 -17.23 1.91 -1.51
CA LEU A 234 -18.52 2.00 -0.82
C LEU A 234 -18.70 3.35 -0.10
N LYS A 235 -17.64 3.87 0.50
CA LYS A 235 -17.67 5.20 1.14
C LYS A 235 -17.90 6.34 0.13
N ARG A 236 -17.24 6.30 -1.05
CA ARG A 236 -17.43 7.32 -2.10
C ARG A 236 -18.86 7.35 -2.63
N GLN A 237 -19.48 6.18 -2.75
CA GLN A 237 -20.84 6.04 -3.27
C GLN A 237 -21.92 6.65 -2.36
N ARG A 238 -21.59 6.94 -1.10
CA ARG A 238 -22.50 7.68 -0.18
C ARG A 238 -22.61 9.17 -0.52
N ASP A 239 -21.69 9.72 -1.32
CA ASP A 239 -21.81 11.07 -1.85
C ASP A 239 -22.86 11.11 -2.97
N PRO A 240 -23.98 11.86 -2.83
CA PRO A 240 -25.07 11.85 -3.82
C PRO A 240 -24.67 12.41 -5.20
N LEU A 241 -23.59 13.19 -5.28
CA LEU A 241 -23.08 13.73 -6.54
C LEU A 241 -22.19 12.75 -7.30
N HIS A 242 -21.58 11.82 -6.60
CA HIS A 242 -20.59 10.90 -7.17
C HIS A 242 -21.16 10.02 -8.30
N PRO A 243 -22.34 9.38 -8.17
CA PRO A 243 -22.96 8.63 -9.26
C PRO A 243 -23.25 9.47 -10.52
N LEU A 244 -23.60 10.75 -10.35
CA LEU A 244 -23.88 11.64 -11.47
C LEU A 244 -22.61 12.00 -12.26
N ASP A 245 -21.49 12.15 -11.57
CA ASP A 245 -20.21 12.39 -12.24
C ASP A 245 -19.73 11.16 -12.99
N LEU A 246 -19.83 9.97 -12.36
CA LEU A 246 -19.51 8.71 -13.01
C LEU A 246 -20.36 8.51 -14.27
N ALA A 247 -21.67 8.79 -14.22
CA ALA A 247 -22.55 8.75 -15.39
C ALA A 247 -22.08 9.69 -16.51
N THR A 248 -21.61 10.89 -16.16
CA THR A 248 -21.08 11.86 -17.13
C THR A 248 -19.80 11.34 -17.80
N ILE A 249 -18.85 10.81 -17.03
CA ILE A 249 -17.60 10.20 -17.54
C ILE A 249 -17.94 9.03 -18.47
N ALA A 250 -18.88 8.20 -18.08
CA ALA A 250 -19.34 7.06 -18.87
C ALA A 250 -20.07 7.48 -20.17
N GLY A 251 -20.47 8.74 -20.29
CA GLY A 251 -21.27 9.22 -21.42
C GLY A 251 -22.73 8.78 -21.36
N VAL A 252 -23.20 8.44 -20.17
CA VAL A 252 -24.57 8.02 -19.91
C VAL A 252 -25.45 9.23 -19.64
N LYS A 253 -26.66 9.23 -20.20
CA LYS A 253 -27.63 10.28 -19.86
C LYS A 253 -27.94 10.22 -18.36
N ARG A 254 -27.83 11.36 -17.69
CA ARG A 254 -28.23 11.50 -16.29
C ARG A 254 -29.71 11.14 -16.16
N ASN A 255 -29.99 9.97 -15.61
CA ASN A 255 -31.33 9.46 -15.40
C ASN A 255 -31.48 9.07 -13.94
N LEU A 256 -32.57 9.46 -13.32
CA LEU A 256 -32.88 9.13 -11.92
C LEU A 256 -32.95 7.60 -11.70
N SER A 257 -33.48 6.86 -12.66
CA SER A 257 -33.56 5.39 -12.59
C SER A 257 -32.17 4.73 -12.54
N LEU A 258 -31.17 5.31 -13.24
CA LEU A 258 -29.78 4.81 -13.20
C LEU A 258 -29.16 5.05 -11.83
N VAL A 259 -29.34 6.25 -11.27
CA VAL A 259 -28.84 6.59 -9.93
C VAL A 259 -29.47 5.68 -8.87
N THR A 260 -30.76 5.40 -8.97
CA THR A 260 -31.48 4.48 -8.07
C THR A 260 -30.93 3.06 -8.20
N LEU A 261 -30.72 2.59 -9.43
CA LEU A 261 -30.14 1.25 -9.68
C LEU A 261 -28.72 1.13 -9.09
N MET A 262 -27.87 2.13 -9.37
CA MET A 262 -26.51 2.15 -8.79
C MET A 262 -26.55 2.09 -7.27
N LYS A 263 -27.39 2.93 -6.65
CA LYS A 263 -27.54 2.93 -5.21
C LYS A 263 -27.96 1.55 -4.70
N SER A 264 -28.96 0.92 -5.31
CA SER A 264 -29.39 -0.43 -4.95
C SER A 264 -28.25 -1.46 -5.02
N LEU A 265 -27.44 -1.43 -6.09
CA LEU A 265 -26.30 -2.35 -6.25
C LEU A 265 -25.24 -2.14 -5.18
N PHE A 266 -24.98 -0.88 -4.80
CA PHE A 266 -24.00 -0.57 -3.74
C PHE A 266 -24.54 -0.90 -2.36
N ASP A 267 -25.83 -0.67 -2.08
CA ASP A 267 -26.49 -1.08 -0.83
C ASP A 267 -26.44 -2.62 -0.67
N SER A 268 -26.67 -3.39 -1.74
CA SER A 268 -26.52 -4.87 -1.74
C SER A 268 -25.07 -5.29 -1.47
N MET A 269 -24.08 -4.63 -2.06
CA MET A 269 -22.67 -4.94 -1.78
C MET A 269 -22.30 -4.59 -0.33
N GLU A 270 -22.74 -3.44 0.19
CA GLU A 270 -22.52 -3.05 1.59
C GLU A 270 -23.14 -4.09 2.54
N HIS A 271 -24.34 -4.57 2.24
CA HIS A 271 -25.00 -5.63 2.99
C HIS A 271 -24.20 -6.96 2.94
N ALA A 272 -23.71 -7.35 1.77
CA ALA A 272 -22.88 -8.55 1.62
C ALA A 272 -21.59 -8.48 2.45
N VAL A 273 -20.90 -7.33 2.44
CA VAL A 273 -19.68 -7.09 3.24
C VAL A 273 -19.99 -7.13 4.74
N ALA A 274 -21.09 -6.49 5.16
CA ALA A 274 -21.51 -6.50 6.57
C ALA A 274 -21.91 -7.90 7.04
N THR A 275 -22.62 -8.66 6.22
CA THR A 275 -23.04 -10.05 6.51
C THR A 275 -21.84 -10.98 6.64
N ALA A 276 -20.80 -10.77 5.84
CA ALA A 276 -19.58 -11.55 5.92
C ALA A 276 -18.77 -11.27 7.20
N ALA A 277 -19.13 -10.24 7.98
CA ALA A 277 -18.45 -9.82 9.21
C ALA A 277 -16.93 -9.69 9.06
N ILE A 278 -16.49 -9.18 7.90
CA ILE A 278 -15.08 -9.11 7.54
C ILE A 278 -14.44 -7.90 8.18
N ASP A 279 -13.31 -8.12 8.82
CA ASP A 279 -12.41 -7.01 9.18
C ASP A 279 -11.69 -6.51 7.93
N THR A 280 -12.30 -5.55 7.25
CA THR A 280 -11.71 -4.90 6.06
C THR A 280 -10.45 -4.09 6.39
N SER A 281 -10.10 -3.95 7.67
CA SER A 281 -8.90 -3.25 8.14
C SER A 281 -7.73 -4.19 8.37
N ALA A 282 -7.97 -5.48 8.58
CA ALA A 282 -6.92 -6.45 8.81
C ALA A 282 -6.32 -6.92 7.47
N GLN A 283 -5.00 -6.88 7.35
CA GLN A 283 -4.32 -7.71 6.34
C GLN A 283 -4.56 -9.17 6.72
N ALA A 284 -4.92 -9.98 5.72
CA ALA A 284 -5.19 -11.40 5.93
C ALA A 284 -4.06 -12.06 6.74
N ALA A 285 -4.37 -12.48 7.95
CA ALA A 285 -3.36 -12.93 8.91
C ALA A 285 -2.80 -14.31 8.53
N SER A 286 -3.62 -15.18 7.95
CA SER A 286 -3.22 -16.52 7.55
C SER A 286 -3.67 -16.81 6.13
N ALA A 287 -2.71 -17.03 5.24
CA ALA A 287 -2.97 -17.53 3.91
C ALA A 287 -2.70 -19.04 3.87
N LEU A 288 -3.72 -19.81 3.54
CA LEU A 288 -3.57 -21.25 3.35
C LEU A 288 -2.95 -21.52 1.99
N LEU A 289 -1.95 -22.40 1.95
CA LEU A 289 -1.35 -22.86 0.71
C LEU A 289 -2.21 -23.97 0.12
N LYS A 290 -2.75 -23.77 -1.08
CA LYS A 290 -3.54 -24.73 -1.85
C LYS A 290 -3.00 -24.81 -3.28
N GLN A 291 -3.56 -25.68 -4.11
CA GLN A 291 -3.40 -25.59 -5.56
C GLN A 291 -4.58 -24.85 -6.17
N VAL A 292 -4.37 -24.20 -7.31
CA VAL A 292 -5.43 -23.44 -8.02
C VAL A 292 -6.66 -24.31 -8.28
N LYS A 293 -6.48 -25.58 -8.64
CA LYS A 293 -7.57 -26.53 -8.88
C LYS A 293 -8.41 -26.88 -7.64
N ASP A 294 -7.87 -26.66 -6.44
CA ASP A 294 -8.52 -26.98 -5.17
C ASP A 294 -9.38 -25.83 -4.63
N LEU A 295 -9.26 -24.64 -5.24
CA LEU A 295 -10.08 -23.48 -4.88
C LEU A 295 -11.48 -23.62 -5.46
N LYS A 296 -12.46 -23.69 -4.58
CA LYS A 296 -13.89 -23.80 -4.92
C LYS A 296 -14.66 -22.68 -4.27
N PHE A 297 -15.44 -21.97 -5.06
CA PHE A 297 -16.29 -20.89 -4.60
C PHE A 297 -17.75 -21.28 -4.70
N THR A 298 -18.53 -20.98 -3.68
CA THR A 298 -19.97 -21.16 -3.69
C THR A 298 -20.61 -20.25 -4.74
N GLY A 299 -21.56 -20.75 -5.53
CA GLY A 299 -22.26 -19.96 -6.55
C GLY A 299 -21.61 -19.92 -7.93
N VAL A 300 -20.45 -20.53 -8.11
CA VAL A 300 -19.78 -20.74 -9.41
C VAL A 300 -19.50 -22.23 -9.65
N SER A 301 -19.18 -22.61 -10.88
CA SER A 301 -18.84 -24.01 -11.17
C SER A 301 -17.56 -24.44 -10.43
N ALA A 302 -17.43 -25.73 -10.14
CA ALA A 302 -16.33 -26.25 -9.33
C ALA A 302 -14.94 -25.97 -9.90
N ASN A 303 -14.83 -25.75 -11.21
CA ASN A 303 -13.57 -25.47 -11.89
C ASN A 303 -13.45 -24.01 -12.35
N ALA A 304 -14.47 -23.16 -12.13
CA ALA A 304 -14.53 -21.81 -12.68
C ALA A 304 -13.29 -20.96 -12.37
N PHE A 305 -12.78 -21.06 -11.14
CA PHE A 305 -11.58 -20.30 -10.77
C PHE A 305 -10.33 -20.80 -11.50
N ALA A 306 -10.16 -22.13 -11.56
CA ALA A 306 -9.03 -22.72 -12.27
C ALA A 306 -9.08 -22.41 -13.78
N ASP A 307 -10.27 -22.45 -14.37
CA ASP A 307 -10.49 -22.09 -15.77
C ASP A 307 -10.18 -20.61 -16.01
N ALA A 308 -10.63 -19.73 -15.10
CA ALA A 308 -10.35 -18.30 -15.17
C ALA A 308 -8.85 -17.98 -15.05
N ILE A 309 -8.15 -18.61 -14.12
CA ILE A 309 -6.70 -18.46 -13.96
C ILE A 309 -5.96 -18.92 -15.22
N GLU A 310 -6.27 -20.11 -15.76
CA GLU A 310 -5.62 -20.62 -16.99
C GLU A 310 -5.92 -19.74 -18.22
N ALA A 311 -7.12 -19.17 -18.31
CA ALA A 311 -7.52 -18.34 -19.43
C ALA A 311 -6.98 -16.91 -19.37
N LYS A 312 -6.78 -16.36 -18.17
CA LYS A 312 -6.47 -14.93 -17.96
C LYS A 312 -5.09 -14.67 -17.39
N THR A 313 -4.33 -15.71 -17.05
CA THR A 313 -2.98 -15.58 -16.48
C THR A 313 -2.01 -16.58 -17.11
N VAL A 314 -0.74 -16.49 -16.73
CA VAL A 314 0.30 -17.46 -17.16
C VAL A 314 0.35 -18.70 -16.28
N TYR A 315 -0.44 -18.77 -15.23
CA TYR A 315 -0.43 -19.86 -14.27
C TYR A 315 -1.34 -21.02 -14.67
N ARG A 316 -0.99 -22.23 -14.22
CA ARG A 316 -1.73 -23.47 -14.50
C ARG A 316 -2.49 -23.91 -13.24
N ARG A 317 -3.38 -24.91 -13.42
CA ARG A 317 -4.22 -25.46 -12.33
C ARG A 317 -3.43 -26.07 -11.18
N ASP A 318 -2.20 -26.52 -11.41
CA ASP A 318 -1.29 -27.08 -10.42
C ASP A 318 -0.43 -26.02 -9.71
N ALA A 319 -0.53 -24.76 -10.11
CA ALA A 319 0.17 -23.68 -9.43
C ALA A 319 -0.26 -23.57 -7.97
N SER A 320 0.69 -23.25 -7.11
CA SER A 320 0.42 -22.98 -5.70
C SER A 320 -0.29 -21.65 -5.53
N VAL A 321 -1.27 -21.61 -4.65
CA VAL A 321 -2.01 -20.38 -4.35
C VAL A 321 -2.12 -20.17 -2.85
N PHE A 322 -1.86 -18.95 -2.44
CA PHE A 322 -2.08 -18.49 -1.08
C PHE A 322 -3.43 -17.81 -0.98
N GLU A 323 -4.34 -18.42 -0.26
CA GLU A 323 -5.72 -17.98 -0.12
C GLU A 323 -5.97 -17.38 1.26
N SER A 324 -6.66 -16.24 1.28
CA SER A 324 -7.18 -15.64 2.50
C SER A 324 -8.54 -16.27 2.87
N SER A 325 -8.67 -16.73 4.12
CA SER A 325 -9.95 -17.28 4.63
C SER A 325 -11.09 -16.24 4.59
N GLN A 326 -10.79 -14.98 4.83
CA GLN A 326 -11.75 -13.88 4.75
C GLN A 326 -12.31 -13.68 3.35
N LEU A 327 -11.49 -13.92 2.30
CA LEU A 327 -11.93 -13.83 0.93
C LEU A 327 -13.06 -14.83 0.64
N MET A 328 -12.93 -16.06 1.11
CA MET A 328 -13.95 -17.09 0.89
C MET A 328 -15.29 -16.68 1.49
N THR A 329 -15.28 -16.20 2.73
CA THR A 329 -16.49 -15.73 3.42
C THR A 329 -17.14 -14.55 2.68
N LEU A 330 -16.33 -13.61 2.16
CA LEU A 330 -16.84 -12.50 1.36
C LEU A 330 -17.50 -12.99 0.07
N LEU A 331 -16.79 -13.82 -0.67
CA LEU A 331 -17.31 -14.32 -1.95
C LEU A 331 -18.61 -15.09 -1.77
N GLU A 332 -18.73 -15.93 -0.76
CA GLU A 332 -19.97 -16.62 -0.43
C GLU A 332 -21.11 -15.64 -0.12
N SER A 333 -20.82 -14.58 0.65
CA SER A 333 -21.82 -13.56 0.97
C SER A 333 -22.23 -12.77 -0.27
N VAL A 334 -21.28 -12.37 -1.12
CA VAL A 334 -21.55 -11.63 -2.36
C VAL A 334 -22.37 -12.47 -3.33
N TRP A 335 -22.01 -13.75 -3.58
CA TRP A 335 -22.78 -14.63 -4.48
C TRP A 335 -24.15 -15.00 -3.95
N ARG A 336 -24.37 -14.93 -2.64
CA ARG A 336 -25.70 -15.09 -2.04
C ARG A 336 -26.57 -13.84 -2.25
N GLU A 337 -25.98 -12.65 -2.07
CA GLU A 337 -26.69 -11.39 -2.22
C GLU A 337 -27.03 -11.10 -3.68
N PHE A 338 -26.05 -11.27 -4.58
CA PHE A 338 -26.24 -11.12 -6.02
C PHE A 338 -26.64 -12.44 -6.66
N SER A 339 -27.89 -12.83 -6.46
CA SER A 339 -28.43 -14.12 -6.99
C SER A 339 -28.43 -14.19 -8.53
N VAL A 340 -28.36 -13.03 -9.21
CA VAL A 340 -28.30 -12.89 -10.67
C VAL A 340 -26.94 -12.37 -11.07
N GLY A 341 -26.18 -13.15 -11.83
CA GLY A 341 -24.83 -12.78 -12.29
C GLY A 341 -24.77 -11.44 -13.06
N ALA A 342 -25.88 -11.04 -13.68
CA ALA A 342 -25.99 -9.76 -14.37
C ALA A 342 -25.90 -8.54 -13.43
N GLU A 343 -26.45 -8.64 -12.22
CA GLU A 343 -26.37 -7.57 -11.23
C GLU A 343 -24.95 -7.40 -10.68
N LEU A 344 -24.28 -8.50 -10.37
CA LEU A 344 -22.89 -8.50 -9.95
C LEU A 344 -21.97 -7.99 -11.08
N PHE A 345 -22.26 -8.35 -12.33
CA PHE A 345 -21.53 -7.83 -13.49
C PHE A 345 -21.72 -6.30 -13.64
N LEU A 346 -22.93 -5.81 -13.46
CA LEU A 346 -23.24 -4.39 -13.52
C LEU A 346 -22.56 -3.64 -12.36
N TRP A 347 -22.61 -4.18 -11.14
CA TRP A 347 -21.86 -3.63 -10.01
C TRP A 347 -20.35 -3.57 -10.32
N THR A 348 -19.77 -4.64 -10.87
CA THR A 348 -18.35 -4.68 -11.26
C THR A 348 -18.03 -3.58 -12.27
N SER A 349 -18.90 -3.36 -13.27
CA SER A 349 -18.70 -2.30 -14.27
C SER A 349 -18.66 -0.91 -13.63
N TRP A 350 -19.57 -0.64 -12.69
CA TRP A 350 -19.58 0.61 -11.95
C TRP A 350 -18.40 0.75 -10.99
N TYR A 351 -18.00 -0.33 -10.34
CA TYR A 351 -16.83 -0.34 -9.49
C TYR A 351 -15.55 0.00 -10.27
N VAL A 352 -15.36 -0.60 -11.44
CA VAL A 352 -14.21 -0.28 -12.32
C VAL A 352 -14.22 1.18 -12.73
N LEU A 353 -15.38 1.72 -13.08
CA LEU A 353 -15.52 3.14 -13.41
C LEU A 353 -15.17 4.02 -12.20
N ASP A 354 -15.66 3.70 -11.01
CA ASP A 354 -15.37 4.43 -9.77
C ASP A 354 -13.88 4.47 -9.43
N GLU A 355 -13.19 3.33 -9.53
CA GLU A 355 -11.76 3.23 -9.24
C GLU A 355 -10.91 3.99 -10.26
N LEU A 356 -11.30 4.01 -11.53
CA LEU A 356 -10.50 4.59 -12.62
C LEU A 356 -10.86 6.04 -12.95
N ALA A 357 -12.05 6.52 -12.56
CA ALA A 357 -12.51 7.89 -12.82
C ALA A 357 -11.53 8.98 -12.34
N PRO A 358 -10.88 8.88 -11.16
CA PRO A 358 -9.91 9.87 -10.72
C PRO A 358 -8.71 10.05 -11.66
N PHE A 359 -8.40 9.04 -12.48
CA PHE A 359 -7.26 9.05 -13.41
C PHE A 359 -7.62 9.56 -14.83
N VAL A 360 -8.87 9.99 -15.02
CA VAL A 360 -9.34 10.53 -16.29
C VAL A 360 -10.07 11.86 -16.14
N GLU A 361 -10.42 12.24 -14.91
CA GLU A 361 -11.20 13.47 -14.64
C GLU A 361 -10.73 14.16 -13.36
N LYS A 362 -10.20 15.38 -13.51
CA LYS A 362 -9.69 16.22 -12.41
C LYS A 362 -10.71 16.46 -11.30
N SER A 363 -11.95 16.76 -11.66
CA SER A 363 -13.00 17.10 -10.68
C SER A 363 -13.27 15.92 -9.73
N VAL A 364 -13.23 14.70 -10.25
CA VAL A 364 -13.35 13.47 -9.45
C VAL A 364 -12.09 13.24 -8.62
N ALA A 365 -10.89 13.40 -9.20
CA ALA A 365 -9.63 13.27 -8.47
C ALA A 365 -9.56 14.18 -7.25
N VAL A 366 -9.86 15.45 -7.42
CA VAL A 366 -9.81 16.47 -6.33
C VAL A 366 -10.87 16.21 -5.25
N ARG A 367 -12.08 15.78 -5.65
CA ARG A 367 -13.16 15.52 -4.69
C ARG A 367 -12.95 14.23 -3.90
N THR A 368 -12.48 13.19 -4.55
CA THR A 368 -12.35 11.87 -3.93
C THR A 368 -11.05 11.68 -3.15
N ARG A 369 -10.02 12.45 -3.48
CA ARG A 369 -8.68 12.31 -2.88
C ARG A 369 -8.01 13.67 -2.71
N SER A 370 -7.38 13.91 -1.58
CA SER A 370 -6.43 15.02 -1.45
C SER A 370 -5.16 14.76 -2.28
N VAL A 371 -4.30 15.77 -2.43
CA VAL A 371 -3.08 15.70 -3.28
C VAL A 371 -2.22 14.47 -2.96
N ILE A 372 -1.91 14.23 -1.68
CA ILE A 372 -1.02 13.13 -1.27
C ILE A 372 -1.63 11.75 -1.57
N PRO A 373 -2.86 11.42 -1.15
CA PRO A 373 -3.51 10.17 -1.54
C PRO A 373 -3.65 9.98 -3.05
N PHE A 374 -3.87 11.04 -3.82
CA PHE A 374 -3.89 10.95 -5.28
C PHE A 374 -2.51 10.61 -5.85
N SER A 375 -1.47 11.26 -5.34
CA SER A 375 -0.09 10.97 -5.76
C SER A 375 0.33 9.53 -5.45
N LEU A 376 -0.06 9.01 -4.27
CA LEU A 376 0.16 7.61 -3.92
C LEU A 376 -0.62 6.65 -4.84
N ALA A 377 -1.84 7.02 -5.22
CA ALA A 377 -2.62 6.24 -6.18
C ALA A 377 -1.95 6.23 -7.57
N CYS A 378 -1.38 7.36 -8.03
CA CYS A 378 -0.58 7.42 -9.25
C CYS A 378 0.64 6.49 -9.18
N VAL A 379 1.36 6.47 -8.06
CA VAL A 379 2.46 5.50 -7.86
C VAL A 379 1.94 4.08 -7.92
N GLY A 380 0.79 3.77 -7.29
CA GLY A 380 0.15 2.46 -7.35
C GLY A 380 -0.19 2.03 -8.78
N MET A 381 -0.80 2.91 -9.58
CA MET A 381 -1.13 2.66 -10.98
C MET A 381 0.13 2.39 -11.84
N VAL A 382 1.15 3.24 -11.71
CA VAL A 382 2.40 3.10 -12.47
C VAL A 382 3.19 1.89 -11.99
N SER A 383 3.22 1.62 -10.70
CA SER A 383 3.92 0.45 -10.16
C SER A 383 3.29 -0.87 -10.59
N HIS A 384 1.98 -0.91 -10.83
CA HIS A 384 1.35 -2.11 -11.38
C HIS A 384 1.97 -2.49 -12.74
N THR A 385 2.32 -1.51 -13.57
CA THR A 385 2.88 -1.74 -14.91
C THR A 385 4.41 -1.78 -14.92
N MET A 386 5.06 -0.90 -14.17
CA MET A 386 6.51 -0.64 -14.27
C MET A 386 7.20 -0.56 -12.90
N ALA A 387 6.77 -1.37 -11.91
CA ALA A 387 7.29 -1.32 -10.54
C ALA A 387 8.83 -1.37 -10.46
N PRO A 388 9.54 -2.33 -11.07
CA PRO A 388 10.99 -2.36 -11.01
C PRO A 388 11.65 -1.11 -11.57
N ALA A 389 11.13 -0.57 -12.69
CA ALA A 389 11.69 0.63 -13.31
C ALA A 389 11.49 1.87 -12.44
N LEU A 390 10.31 2.00 -11.82
CA LEU A 390 10.00 3.08 -10.90
C LEU A 390 10.83 2.99 -9.61
N ALA A 391 10.96 1.81 -9.02
CA ALA A 391 11.78 1.59 -7.83
C ALA A 391 13.28 1.82 -8.09
N ALA A 392 13.77 1.51 -9.28
CA ALA A 392 15.16 1.73 -9.67
C ALA A 392 15.54 3.22 -9.67
N LEU A 393 14.58 4.14 -9.84
CA LEU A 393 14.84 5.58 -9.70
C LEU A 393 15.34 5.97 -8.31
N VAL A 394 14.91 5.24 -7.29
CA VAL A 394 15.10 5.64 -5.88
C VAL A 394 16.07 4.74 -5.13
N ARG A 395 16.09 3.44 -5.46
CA ARG A 395 16.70 2.41 -4.64
C ARG A 395 17.88 1.67 -5.24
N SER A 396 18.17 1.88 -6.53
CA SER A 396 19.29 1.16 -7.18
C SER A 396 20.62 1.35 -6.47
N SER A 397 20.88 2.54 -5.91
CA SER A 397 22.10 2.84 -5.18
C SER A 397 22.16 2.22 -3.77
N GLN A 398 21.03 1.84 -3.20
CA GLN A 398 20.94 1.29 -1.83
C GLN A 398 20.99 -0.24 -1.81
N VAL A 399 20.54 -0.89 -2.89
CA VAL A 399 20.57 -2.36 -3.02
C VAL A 399 21.96 -2.83 -3.46
N THR A 400 22.96 -2.56 -2.64
CA THR A 400 24.37 -2.93 -2.89
C THR A 400 24.60 -4.43 -2.65
N SER A 401 25.73 -4.96 -3.17
CA SER A 401 26.14 -6.33 -2.88
C SER A 401 26.32 -6.60 -1.38
N LYS A 402 26.83 -5.61 -0.64
CA LYS A 402 27.00 -5.67 0.82
C LYS A 402 25.65 -5.78 1.52
N ALA A 403 24.67 -4.93 1.16
CA ALA A 403 23.32 -4.98 1.71
C ALA A 403 22.64 -6.33 1.42
N ARG A 404 22.77 -6.83 0.19
CA ARG A 404 22.27 -8.18 -0.19
C ARG A 404 22.87 -9.27 0.70
N HIS A 405 24.19 -9.23 0.91
CA HIS A 405 24.88 -10.20 1.77
C HIS A 405 24.39 -10.11 3.23
N GLN A 406 24.29 -8.91 3.79
CA GLN A 406 23.80 -8.71 5.16
C GLN A 406 22.38 -9.26 5.35
N ILE A 407 21.47 -8.96 4.42
CA ILE A 407 20.07 -9.42 4.48
C ILE A 407 20.01 -10.95 4.32
N THR A 408 20.76 -11.52 3.38
CA THR A 408 20.80 -12.97 3.18
C THR A 408 21.31 -13.69 4.43
N THR A 409 22.38 -13.20 5.04
CA THR A 409 22.94 -13.77 6.28
C THR A 409 21.94 -13.68 7.42
N MET A 410 21.33 -12.50 7.63
CA MET A 410 20.30 -12.29 8.64
C MET A 410 19.10 -13.24 8.44
N THR A 411 18.61 -13.38 7.21
CA THR A 411 17.50 -14.27 6.88
C THR A 411 17.81 -15.73 7.24
N ASN A 412 19.01 -16.21 6.92
CA ASN A 412 19.40 -17.58 7.24
C ASN A 412 19.53 -17.81 8.75
N VAL A 413 20.05 -16.85 9.51
CA VAL A 413 20.13 -16.94 10.99
C VAL A 413 18.73 -17.00 11.59
N LEU A 414 17.80 -16.18 11.10
CA LEU A 414 16.41 -16.18 11.55
C LEU A 414 15.67 -17.48 11.23
N ALA A 415 15.89 -18.03 10.03
CA ALA A 415 15.32 -19.32 9.64
C ALA A 415 15.85 -20.47 10.51
N SER A 416 17.16 -20.49 10.80
CA SER A 416 17.74 -21.48 11.70
C SER A 416 17.14 -21.40 13.11
N CYS A 417 17.00 -20.20 13.66
CA CYS A 417 16.36 -20.01 14.97
C CYS A 417 14.90 -20.51 14.98
N LEU A 418 14.13 -20.21 13.93
CA LEU A 418 12.75 -20.69 13.83
C LEU A 418 12.69 -22.22 13.74
N ASN A 419 13.58 -22.85 12.97
CA ASN A 419 13.68 -24.31 12.90
C ASN A 419 13.94 -24.94 14.29
N GLU A 420 14.85 -24.35 15.07
CA GLU A 420 15.17 -24.84 16.42
C GLU A 420 13.99 -24.72 17.38
N LYS A 421 13.30 -23.56 17.35
CA LYS A 421 12.25 -23.24 18.32
C LYS A 421 10.91 -23.92 18.05
N THR A 422 10.60 -24.21 16.80
CA THR A 422 9.24 -24.62 16.42
C THR A 422 9.10 -26.11 16.15
N SER A 423 10.18 -26.91 16.09
CA SER A 423 10.11 -28.33 15.69
C SER A 423 9.21 -28.54 14.48
N LEU A 424 9.37 -27.69 13.45
CA LEU A 424 8.51 -27.66 12.28
C LEU A 424 8.39 -29.04 11.63
N ILE A 425 7.19 -29.39 11.20
CA ILE A 425 6.93 -30.63 10.42
C ILE A 425 7.75 -30.63 9.13
N SER A 426 7.98 -29.44 8.56
CA SER A 426 8.84 -29.24 7.40
C SER A 426 9.79 -28.09 7.69
N PRO A 427 11.02 -28.38 8.17
CA PRO A 427 12.00 -27.34 8.47
C PRO A 427 12.41 -26.59 7.20
N PHE A 428 12.76 -25.32 7.37
CA PHE A 428 13.34 -24.56 6.26
C PHE A 428 14.61 -25.21 5.75
N ALA A 429 14.71 -25.39 4.44
CA ALA A 429 15.99 -25.70 3.82
C ALA A 429 16.95 -24.52 4.03
N THR A 430 18.10 -24.76 4.63
CA THR A 430 19.14 -23.75 4.79
C THR A 430 20.35 -24.10 3.93
N PRO A 431 20.93 -23.16 3.17
CA PRO A 431 20.55 -21.74 3.07
C PRO A 431 19.27 -21.52 2.25
N LEU A 432 18.47 -20.53 2.69
CA LEU A 432 17.30 -20.10 1.96
C LEU A 432 17.70 -19.37 0.67
N ARG A 433 16.86 -19.50 -0.36
CA ARG A 433 16.93 -18.65 -1.54
C ARG A 433 16.35 -17.28 -1.20
N VAL A 434 17.20 -16.24 -1.20
CA VAL A 434 16.80 -14.88 -0.82
C VAL A 434 16.94 -13.94 -2.03
N ILE A 435 15.86 -13.28 -2.41
CA ILE A 435 15.82 -12.27 -3.46
C ILE A 435 15.75 -10.91 -2.79
N VAL A 436 16.73 -10.04 -3.05
CA VAL A 436 16.87 -8.78 -2.34
C VAL A 436 16.73 -7.60 -3.30
N GLY A 437 15.74 -6.78 -3.04
CA GLY A 437 15.46 -5.52 -3.72
C GLY A 437 14.67 -5.69 -5.01
N PHE A 438 15.26 -6.32 -6.03
CA PHE A 438 14.68 -6.45 -7.36
C PHE A 438 14.63 -7.90 -7.81
N PRO A 439 13.63 -8.27 -8.65
CA PRO A 439 13.60 -9.58 -9.26
C PRO A 439 14.80 -9.78 -10.21
N PRO A 440 15.23 -11.02 -10.47
CA PRO A 440 16.44 -11.29 -11.26
C PRO A 440 16.45 -10.71 -12.67
N HIS A 441 15.28 -10.53 -13.30
CA HIS A 441 15.16 -9.93 -14.62
C HIS A 441 15.25 -8.39 -14.63
N ALA A 442 15.34 -7.76 -13.47
CA ALA A 442 15.36 -6.31 -13.28
C ALA A 442 16.44 -5.84 -12.28
N ASP A 443 17.43 -6.68 -11.99
CA ASP A 443 18.47 -6.44 -10.98
C ASP A 443 19.64 -5.57 -11.48
N SER A 444 19.71 -5.30 -12.79
CA SER A 444 20.63 -4.34 -13.41
C SER A 444 19.89 -3.42 -14.39
N VAL A 445 20.52 -2.30 -14.75
CA VAL A 445 19.95 -1.31 -15.68
C VAL A 445 19.75 -1.93 -17.06
N GLU A 446 20.69 -2.73 -17.52
CA GLU A 446 20.65 -3.38 -18.82
C GLU A 446 19.51 -4.41 -18.92
N ARG A 447 19.33 -5.24 -17.88
CA ARG A 447 18.23 -6.20 -17.81
C ARG A 447 16.88 -5.51 -17.71
N LEU A 448 16.83 -4.45 -16.91
CA LEU A 448 15.64 -3.63 -16.76
C LEU A 448 15.22 -3.00 -18.08
N ASP A 449 16.16 -2.38 -18.82
CA ASP A 449 15.90 -1.77 -20.11
C ASP A 449 15.51 -2.81 -21.16
N ALA A 450 16.12 -4.00 -21.17
CA ALA A 450 15.75 -5.10 -22.05
C ALA A 450 14.33 -5.62 -21.75
N PHE A 451 13.96 -5.76 -20.47
CA PHE A 451 12.61 -6.19 -20.09
C PHE A 451 11.53 -5.20 -20.55
N TYR A 452 11.80 -3.90 -20.39
CA TYR A 452 10.86 -2.84 -20.76
C TYR A 452 11.04 -2.28 -22.18
N ALA A 453 11.84 -2.92 -23.04
CA ALA A 453 12.14 -2.41 -24.40
C ALA A 453 10.87 -2.19 -25.22
N THR A 454 9.93 -3.14 -25.21
CA THR A 454 8.67 -3.13 -25.99
C THR A 454 7.55 -2.32 -25.35
N PHE A 455 7.69 -1.93 -24.06
CA PHE A 455 6.68 -1.12 -23.41
C PHE A 455 6.49 0.21 -24.16
N PRO A 456 5.26 0.69 -24.28
CA PRO A 456 4.99 1.93 -24.98
C PRO A 456 5.79 3.08 -24.37
N VAL A 457 6.31 3.96 -25.23
CA VAL A 457 6.90 5.21 -24.78
C VAL A 457 5.75 6.16 -24.44
N PRO A 458 5.63 6.61 -23.18
CA PRO A 458 4.54 7.49 -22.81
C PRO A 458 4.54 8.77 -23.66
N ARG A 459 3.38 9.15 -24.16
CA ARG A 459 3.23 10.36 -24.97
C ARG A 459 3.40 11.60 -24.09
N GLN A 460 3.91 12.68 -24.67
CA GLN A 460 4.10 13.93 -23.88
C GLN A 460 2.79 14.67 -23.57
N LEU A 461 1.65 14.15 -23.99
CA LEU A 461 0.34 14.75 -23.82
C LEU A 461 -0.23 14.46 -22.42
N THR A 462 -0.77 15.46 -21.77
CA THR A 462 -1.35 15.34 -20.42
C THR A 462 -2.59 14.44 -20.36
N ASN A 463 -3.32 14.27 -21.46
CA ASN A 463 -4.50 13.42 -21.54
C ASN A 463 -4.22 11.98 -21.99
N ALA A 464 -2.95 11.59 -22.13
CA ALA A 464 -2.55 10.28 -22.64
C ALA A 464 -2.34 9.24 -21.52
N PHE A 465 -2.23 9.65 -20.25
CA PHE A 465 -1.87 8.78 -19.14
C PHE A 465 -2.64 7.46 -19.14
N PHE A 466 -3.96 7.53 -19.16
CA PHE A 466 -4.80 6.33 -19.02
C PHE A 466 -4.59 5.32 -20.16
N ALA A 467 -4.49 5.81 -21.41
CA ALA A 467 -4.24 4.95 -22.56
C ALA A 467 -2.83 4.35 -22.55
N ASP A 468 -1.82 5.14 -22.16
CA ASP A 468 -0.43 4.68 -22.06
C ASP A 468 -0.26 3.66 -20.91
N TRP A 469 -0.93 3.90 -19.79
CA TRP A 469 -0.98 2.95 -18.67
C TRP A 469 -1.65 1.63 -19.07
N ALA A 470 -2.82 1.67 -19.71
CA ALA A 470 -3.54 0.46 -20.10
C ALA A 470 -2.72 -0.37 -21.11
N ALA A 471 -2.08 0.27 -22.08
CA ALA A 471 -1.19 -0.41 -23.02
C ALA A 471 0.05 -1.00 -22.31
N GLY A 472 0.59 -0.32 -21.31
CA GLY A 472 1.67 -0.84 -20.46
C GLY A 472 1.25 -2.04 -19.63
N ALA A 473 0.01 -2.07 -19.15
CA ALA A 473 -0.55 -3.20 -18.41
C ALA A 473 -0.73 -4.44 -19.30
N ASP A 474 -1.23 -4.24 -20.53
CA ASP A 474 -1.34 -5.30 -21.52
C ASP A 474 0.05 -5.89 -21.84
N GLU A 475 1.06 -5.03 -22.12
CA GLU A 475 2.42 -5.48 -22.42
C GLU A 475 3.06 -6.21 -21.22
N ARG A 476 2.82 -5.74 -19.99
CA ARG A 476 3.27 -6.43 -18.79
C ARG A 476 2.69 -7.84 -18.72
N ALA A 477 1.40 -8.00 -18.93
CA ALA A 477 0.74 -9.30 -18.87
C ALA A 477 1.33 -10.29 -19.88
N LEU A 478 1.70 -9.82 -21.08
CA LEU A 478 2.37 -10.61 -22.10
C LEU A 478 3.80 -11.04 -21.73
N ARG A 479 4.48 -10.24 -20.90
CA ARG A 479 5.86 -10.48 -20.47
C ARG A 479 5.99 -11.30 -19.19
N LEU A 480 4.92 -11.43 -18.43
CA LEU A 480 4.91 -12.28 -17.25
C LEU A 480 5.11 -13.74 -17.65
N SER A 481 5.87 -14.47 -16.84
CA SER A 481 6.05 -15.91 -16.94
C SER A 481 5.84 -16.54 -15.57
N ALA A 482 5.17 -17.67 -15.51
CA ALA A 482 4.99 -18.41 -14.26
C ALA A 482 6.31 -18.89 -13.66
N ASP A 483 7.35 -19.06 -14.49
CA ASP A 483 8.67 -19.53 -14.06
C ASP A 483 9.55 -18.42 -13.48
N GLN A 484 9.11 -17.16 -13.58
CA GLN A 484 9.84 -16.02 -13.03
C GLN A 484 9.41 -15.74 -11.59
N ASP A 485 10.38 -15.39 -10.76
CA ASP A 485 10.08 -14.83 -9.45
C ASP A 485 9.53 -13.41 -9.61
N HIS A 486 8.38 -13.19 -9.02
CA HIS A 486 7.75 -11.88 -8.99
C HIS A 486 7.92 -11.27 -7.60
N VAL A 487 8.50 -10.08 -7.56
CA VAL A 487 8.68 -9.30 -6.33
C VAL A 487 7.89 -8.02 -6.47
N ASP A 488 6.95 -7.79 -5.57
CA ASP A 488 6.33 -6.47 -5.44
C ASP A 488 7.35 -5.54 -4.78
N VAL A 489 8.17 -4.86 -5.59
CA VAL A 489 9.29 -4.03 -5.14
C VAL A 489 8.87 -2.87 -4.23
N PHE A 490 7.57 -2.54 -4.19
CA PHE A 490 6.99 -1.51 -3.35
C PHE A 490 6.24 -2.04 -2.14
N ALA A 491 6.16 -3.35 -1.96
CA ALA A 491 5.59 -3.92 -0.75
C ALA A 491 6.38 -3.48 0.48
N LEU A 492 5.66 -3.16 1.55
CA LEU A 492 6.24 -2.82 2.85
C LEU A 492 6.24 -4.03 3.79
N ASP A 493 6.22 -5.20 3.21
CA ASP A 493 6.35 -6.47 3.89
C ASP A 493 7.16 -7.45 3.03
N VAL A 494 7.68 -8.47 3.66
CA VAL A 494 8.47 -9.53 3.02
C VAL A 494 7.53 -10.56 2.42
N ASP A 495 7.83 -11.07 1.22
CA ASP A 495 7.10 -12.19 0.64
C ASP A 495 7.87 -13.51 0.83
N VAL A 496 7.12 -14.60 1.07
CA VAL A 496 7.67 -15.93 1.27
C VAL A 496 6.97 -16.90 0.33
N GLY A 497 7.71 -17.44 -0.60
CA GLY A 497 7.22 -18.40 -1.60
C GLY A 497 6.87 -19.76 -1.04
N ALA A 498 6.18 -20.57 -1.86
CA ALA A 498 5.81 -21.95 -1.51
C ALA A 498 7.02 -22.87 -1.31
N ASP A 499 8.14 -22.57 -1.96
CA ASP A 499 9.42 -23.28 -1.83
C ASP A 499 10.30 -22.77 -0.67
N GLY A 500 9.80 -21.83 0.13
CA GLY A 500 10.55 -21.18 1.19
C GLY A 500 11.47 -20.06 0.73
N ALA A 501 11.47 -19.69 -0.55
CA ALA A 501 12.19 -18.50 -1.02
C ALA A 501 11.66 -17.25 -0.33
N VAL A 502 12.56 -16.32 -0.02
CA VAL A 502 12.24 -15.06 0.66
C VAL A 502 12.54 -13.90 -0.27
N ALA A 503 11.56 -13.05 -0.53
CA ALA A 503 11.78 -11.78 -1.23
C ALA A 503 11.70 -10.60 -0.26
N VAL A 504 12.74 -9.78 -0.28
CA VAL A 504 12.83 -8.53 0.47
C VAL A 504 12.71 -7.37 -0.53
N PRO A 505 11.55 -6.69 -0.58
CA PRO A 505 11.30 -5.62 -1.52
C PRO A 505 12.26 -4.43 -1.41
N ALA A 506 12.50 -3.73 -2.52
CA ALA A 506 13.34 -2.53 -2.55
C ALA A 506 12.79 -1.41 -1.64
N ALA A 507 11.48 -1.34 -1.44
CA ALA A 507 10.85 -0.36 -0.54
C ALA A 507 11.31 -0.49 0.93
N LEU A 508 11.73 -1.68 1.37
CA LEU A 508 12.20 -1.90 2.73
C LEU A 508 13.64 -1.39 2.98
N PHE A 509 14.33 -0.91 1.93
CA PHE A 509 15.61 -0.22 2.06
C PHE A 509 15.39 1.24 2.49
N ALA A 510 14.63 1.44 3.52
CA ALA A 510 14.30 2.73 4.11
C ALA A 510 14.08 2.60 5.61
N LEU A 511 14.21 3.72 6.29
CA LEU A 511 13.78 3.84 7.68
C LEU A 511 12.29 3.51 7.81
N PRO A 512 11.88 2.81 8.87
CA PRO A 512 12.72 2.27 9.95
C PRO A 512 13.19 0.82 9.70
N PHE A 513 13.04 0.29 8.49
CA PHE A 513 13.19 -1.14 8.21
C PHE A 513 14.66 -1.56 8.07
N PHE A 514 15.40 -0.88 7.21
CA PHE A 514 16.79 -1.23 6.93
C PHE A 514 17.64 -0.01 6.61
N VAL A 515 18.77 0.09 7.26
CA VAL A 515 19.79 1.13 7.03
C VAL A 515 21.08 0.44 6.60
N PRO A 516 21.52 0.58 5.34
CA PRO A 516 22.83 0.08 4.93
C PRO A 516 23.91 0.63 5.86
N ASP A 517 24.79 -0.23 6.35
CA ASP A 517 25.84 0.14 7.31
C ASP A 517 25.36 0.68 8.68
N GLY A 518 24.07 0.61 8.96
CA GLY A 518 23.50 0.98 10.25
C GLY A 518 23.79 -0.05 11.36
N PRO A 519 23.39 0.28 12.60
CA PRO A 519 23.50 -0.66 13.71
C PRO A 519 22.77 -1.97 13.43
N VAL A 520 23.40 -3.10 13.78
CA VAL A 520 22.79 -4.43 13.60
C VAL A 520 21.45 -4.51 14.32
N ALA A 521 21.34 -3.94 15.53
CA ALA A 521 20.11 -3.92 16.33
C ALA A 521 18.94 -3.22 15.60
N LEU A 522 19.21 -2.13 14.87
CA LEU A 522 18.20 -1.43 14.07
C LEU A 522 17.71 -2.32 12.92
N ASN A 523 18.64 -2.92 12.17
CA ASN A 523 18.32 -3.73 11.00
C ASN A 523 17.63 -5.05 11.38
N VAL A 524 18.05 -5.68 12.47
CA VAL A 524 17.43 -6.89 13.01
C VAL A 524 16.04 -6.59 13.60
N GLY A 525 15.89 -5.47 14.33
CA GLY A 525 14.60 -5.03 14.86
C GLY A 525 13.62 -4.63 13.75
N GLY A 526 14.06 -3.93 12.72
CA GLY A 526 13.24 -3.50 11.59
C GLY A 526 12.96 -4.64 10.61
N LEU A 527 13.85 -4.81 9.66
CA LEU A 527 13.69 -5.79 8.58
C LEU A 527 13.74 -7.24 9.10
N GLY A 528 14.62 -7.54 10.07
CA GLY A 528 14.74 -8.88 10.63
C GLY A 528 13.45 -9.35 11.29
N HIS A 529 12.76 -8.47 12.02
CA HIS A 529 11.46 -8.78 12.61
C HIS A 529 10.39 -9.10 11.54
N LEU A 530 10.34 -8.33 10.44
CA LEU A 530 9.42 -8.61 9.34
C LEU A 530 9.69 -9.98 8.71
N ILE A 531 10.96 -10.30 8.45
CA ILE A 531 11.38 -11.58 7.90
C ILE A 531 10.97 -12.72 8.83
N ALA A 532 11.33 -12.65 10.11
CA ALA A 532 11.04 -13.69 11.08
C ALA A 532 9.53 -13.91 11.24
N ARG A 533 8.75 -12.84 11.33
CA ARG A 533 7.30 -12.89 11.42
C ARG A 533 6.67 -13.57 10.19
N ARG A 534 7.11 -13.19 8.98
CA ARG A 534 6.57 -13.78 7.74
C ARG A 534 6.94 -15.25 7.58
N LEU A 535 8.16 -15.62 7.91
CA LEU A 535 8.57 -17.01 7.97
C LEU A 535 7.71 -17.79 8.98
N ALA A 536 7.53 -17.26 10.18
CA ALA A 536 6.70 -17.90 11.20
C ALA A 536 5.24 -18.04 10.74
N GLN A 537 4.62 -16.99 10.18
CA GLN A 537 3.25 -17.04 9.66
C GLN A 537 3.06 -18.11 8.58
N ARG A 538 4.07 -18.31 7.75
CA ARG A 538 3.99 -19.21 6.59
C ARG A 538 4.04 -20.68 6.98
N TYR A 539 4.75 -21.02 8.03
CA TYR A 539 5.09 -22.39 8.37
C TYR A 539 4.52 -22.87 9.70
N LEU A 540 3.87 -22.00 10.46
CA LEU A 540 3.18 -22.42 11.67
C LEU A 540 1.90 -23.16 11.30
N VAL A 541 1.87 -24.43 11.66
CA VAL A 541 0.63 -25.21 11.63
C VAL A 541 -0.28 -24.73 12.77
N PRO A 542 -1.58 -24.52 12.52
CA PRO A 542 -2.49 -24.00 13.53
C PRO A 542 -2.44 -24.79 14.84
N ASN A 543 -2.19 -24.10 15.95
CA ASN A 543 -2.46 -24.45 17.35
C ASN A 543 -1.91 -25.75 17.99
N SER A 544 -1.41 -26.74 17.26
CA SER A 544 -1.03 -28.03 17.86
C SER A 544 0.36 -28.10 18.48
N LEU A 545 1.22 -27.10 18.27
CA LEU A 545 2.63 -27.12 18.66
C LEU A 545 3.01 -26.12 19.76
N LEU A 546 2.03 -25.34 20.25
CA LEU A 546 2.30 -24.37 21.30
C LEU A 546 2.37 -25.04 22.68
N PRO A 547 3.30 -24.62 23.56
CA PRO A 547 3.21 -24.94 24.98
C PRO A 547 1.82 -24.54 25.52
N ALA A 548 1.22 -25.35 26.38
CA ALA A 548 -0.14 -25.13 26.89
C ALA A 548 -0.36 -23.71 27.47
N ARG A 549 0.68 -23.10 28.04
CA ARG A 549 0.67 -21.71 28.54
C ARG A 549 0.55 -20.67 27.43
N CYS A 550 1.11 -20.95 26.25
CA CYS A 550 0.99 -20.07 25.07
C CYS A 550 -0.34 -20.28 24.34
N GLN A 551 -0.92 -21.48 24.41
CA GLN A 551 -2.25 -21.76 23.84
C GLN A 551 -3.36 -20.94 24.49
N ALA A 552 -3.27 -20.67 25.79
CA ALA A 552 -4.23 -19.82 26.50
C ALA A 552 -4.22 -18.35 26.03
N LEU A 553 -3.05 -17.85 25.60
CA LEU A 553 -2.90 -16.51 25.01
C LEU A 553 -3.34 -16.48 23.53
N ALA A 554 -3.41 -17.63 22.89
CA ALA A 554 -3.69 -17.79 21.47
C ALA A 554 -5.12 -18.25 21.18
N SER A 555 -6.01 -18.27 22.18
CA SER A 555 -7.41 -18.63 21.96
C SER A 555 -8.19 -17.43 21.40
N GLY A 556 -8.64 -17.54 20.14
CA GLY A 556 -9.44 -16.52 19.46
C GLY A 556 -8.78 -15.95 18.20
N SER A 557 -9.36 -14.90 17.64
CA SER A 557 -8.86 -14.20 16.43
C SER A 557 -7.47 -13.56 16.60
N GLU A 558 -6.97 -13.48 17.83
CA GLU A 558 -5.65 -12.93 18.14
C GLU A 558 -4.51 -13.93 17.96
N ALA A 559 -4.80 -15.23 17.93
CA ALA A 559 -3.79 -16.29 17.77
C ALA A 559 -2.95 -16.14 16.50
N ASP A 560 -3.61 -15.78 15.41
CA ASP A 560 -3.01 -15.71 14.07
C ASP A 560 -1.90 -14.66 13.95
N TRP A 561 -1.94 -13.61 14.78
CA TRP A 561 -0.90 -12.60 14.76
C TRP A 561 0.06 -12.69 15.96
N LEU A 562 -0.41 -13.13 17.12
CA LEU A 562 0.36 -13.09 18.37
C LEU A 562 1.55 -14.06 18.33
N LEU A 563 1.30 -15.31 17.95
CA LEU A 563 2.35 -16.34 17.91
C LEU A 563 3.46 -16.03 16.90
N PRO A 564 3.18 -15.65 15.64
CA PRO A 564 4.24 -15.24 14.72
C PRO A 564 5.08 -14.07 15.24
N ASN A 565 4.46 -13.11 15.93
CA ASN A 565 5.19 -11.98 16.51
C ASN A 565 6.05 -12.39 17.71
N LEU A 566 5.55 -13.24 18.60
CA LEU A 566 6.33 -13.78 19.72
C LEU A 566 7.58 -14.52 19.25
N LEU A 567 7.43 -15.42 18.26
CA LEU A 567 8.54 -16.13 17.64
C LEU A 567 9.50 -15.17 16.94
N ALA A 568 8.98 -14.17 16.24
CA ALA A 568 9.81 -13.16 15.60
C ALA A 568 10.67 -12.42 16.63
N TYR A 569 10.09 -11.92 17.71
CA TYR A 569 10.84 -11.23 18.77
C TYR A 569 11.88 -12.14 19.43
N SER A 570 11.55 -13.42 19.67
CA SER A 570 12.50 -14.37 20.22
C SER A 570 13.68 -14.63 19.25
N CYS A 571 13.42 -14.78 17.96
CA CYS A 571 14.46 -15.06 16.98
C CYS A 571 15.30 -13.82 16.59
N ILE A 572 14.75 -12.59 16.64
CA ILE A 572 15.59 -11.41 16.42
C ILE A 572 16.57 -11.19 17.57
N GLY A 573 16.22 -11.54 18.82
CA GLY A 573 17.16 -11.54 19.95
C GLY A 573 18.33 -12.51 19.72
N HIS A 574 18.04 -13.73 19.24
CA HIS A 574 19.07 -14.69 18.83
C HIS A 574 19.93 -14.15 17.68
N ALA A 575 19.30 -13.58 16.64
CA ALA A 575 20.00 -13.01 15.49
C ALA A 575 20.89 -11.82 15.88
N LEU A 576 20.45 -10.96 16.80
CA LEU A 576 21.29 -9.88 17.32
C LEU A 576 22.56 -10.41 17.95
N SER A 577 22.46 -11.46 18.77
CA SER A 577 23.62 -12.10 19.39
C SER A 577 24.55 -12.77 18.37
N ALA A 578 23.98 -13.47 17.37
CA ALA A 578 24.74 -14.19 16.36
C ALA A 578 25.43 -13.26 15.33
N LEU A 579 24.82 -12.12 15.00
CA LEU A 579 25.33 -11.18 14.01
C LEU A 579 26.19 -10.05 14.61
N ASN A 580 26.16 -9.90 15.93
CA ASN A 580 27.00 -8.94 16.63
C ASN A 580 28.46 -9.42 16.59
N GLY A 581 29.17 -9.02 15.54
CA GLY A 581 30.62 -8.94 15.62
C GLY A 581 31.05 -7.84 16.63
N SER A 582 32.33 -7.68 16.85
CA SER A 582 32.97 -6.84 17.87
C SER A 582 32.55 -5.35 17.96
N HIS A 583 31.57 -4.89 17.19
CA HIS A 583 31.17 -3.48 17.14
C HIS A 583 29.66 -3.30 17.21
N GLN A 584 29.12 -3.24 18.43
CA GLN A 584 27.73 -2.82 18.70
C GLN A 584 27.64 -1.30 18.48
N ARG A 585 27.47 -0.88 17.24
CA ARG A 585 27.26 0.54 16.94
C ARG A 585 25.93 1.01 17.51
N ARG A 586 25.95 2.20 18.10
CA ARG A 586 24.77 2.87 18.66
C ARG A 586 24.35 4.02 17.73
N LEU A 587 23.11 4.45 17.86
CA LEU A 587 22.67 5.65 17.16
C LEU A 587 23.10 6.89 17.94
N PRO A 588 23.53 7.97 17.26
CA PRO A 588 23.82 9.25 17.90
C PRO A 588 22.55 9.78 18.56
N GLN A 589 22.69 10.55 19.63
CA GLN A 589 21.58 11.09 20.45
C GLN A 589 20.72 10.03 21.18
N LEU A 590 20.84 8.76 20.83
CA LEU A 590 20.20 7.61 21.49
C LEU A 590 21.26 6.64 22.06
N ALA A 591 22.46 7.16 22.33
CA ALA A 591 23.57 6.34 22.83
C ALA A 591 23.28 5.65 24.18
N GLY A 592 22.33 6.17 24.97
CA GLY A 592 21.82 5.52 26.19
C GLY A 592 20.89 4.35 25.93
N LEU A 593 20.33 4.20 24.73
CA LEU A 593 19.48 3.08 24.38
C LEU A 593 20.34 1.85 24.07
N LYS A 594 20.17 0.79 24.87
CA LYS A 594 20.90 -0.46 24.66
C LYS A 594 20.54 -1.05 23.28
N PRO A 595 21.44 -1.80 22.62
CA PRO A 595 21.15 -2.43 21.33
C PRO A 595 19.90 -3.33 21.37
N GLU A 596 19.72 -4.10 22.45
CA GLU A 596 18.57 -4.96 22.65
C GLU A 596 17.26 -4.13 22.77
N ALA A 597 17.28 -3.05 23.52
CA ALA A 597 16.14 -2.15 23.65
C ALA A 597 15.82 -1.46 22.31
N MET A 598 16.84 -1.05 21.53
CA MET A 598 16.67 -0.51 20.18
C MET A 598 15.99 -1.53 19.25
N MET A 599 16.42 -2.78 19.29
CA MET A 599 15.86 -3.87 18.50
C MET A 599 14.36 -4.04 18.75
N TYR A 600 13.93 -4.12 20.01
CA TYR A 600 12.50 -4.21 20.36
C TYR A 600 11.73 -2.95 19.94
N THR A 601 12.29 -1.78 20.17
CA THR A 601 11.68 -0.50 19.80
C THR A 601 11.41 -0.43 18.31
N VAL A 602 12.41 -0.75 17.48
CA VAL A 602 12.26 -0.71 16.02
C VAL A 602 11.30 -1.79 15.53
N GLY A 603 11.30 -2.98 16.13
CA GLY A 603 10.35 -4.04 15.84
C GLY A 603 8.89 -3.65 16.11
N CYS A 604 8.66 -2.80 17.11
CA CYS A 604 7.34 -2.28 17.44
C CYS A 604 6.88 -1.17 16.48
N LEU A 605 7.78 -0.36 15.93
CA LEU A 605 7.41 0.79 15.09
C LEU A 605 6.48 0.46 13.93
N LYS A 606 6.57 -0.74 13.36
CA LYS A 606 5.65 -1.19 12.30
C LYS A 606 4.20 -1.24 12.77
N ASP A 607 3.96 -1.55 14.06
CA ASP A 607 2.64 -1.66 14.64
C ASP A 607 2.05 -0.28 14.97
N CYS A 608 2.87 0.79 14.99
CA CYS A 608 2.40 2.17 15.01
C CYS A 608 1.68 2.59 13.72
N LEU A 609 1.83 1.83 12.65
CA LEU A 609 1.16 2.02 11.35
C LEU A 609 -0.28 1.53 11.38
N ALA A 610 -0.59 0.69 12.35
CA ALA A 610 -1.89 0.07 12.48
C ALA A 610 -2.92 1.06 13.01
N ARG A 611 -4.17 0.91 12.59
CA ARG A 611 -5.31 1.67 13.08
C ARG A 611 -5.46 1.47 14.59
N ARG A 612 -6.13 2.39 15.28
CA ARG A 612 -6.31 2.39 16.76
C ARG A 612 -6.68 1.04 17.41
N GLY A 613 -7.27 0.10 16.70
CA GLY A 613 -7.60 -1.25 17.20
C GLY A 613 -6.41 -2.20 17.36
N GLU A 614 -5.24 -1.87 16.79
CA GLU A 614 -4.04 -2.71 16.85
C GLU A 614 -2.99 -2.19 17.86
N LEU A 615 -3.30 -1.09 18.56
CA LEU A 615 -2.41 -0.39 19.49
C LEU A 615 -1.93 -1.23 20.70
N GLY A 616 -2.35 -2.42 20.94
CA GLY A 616 -1.85 -3.27 22.03
C GLY A 616 -0.87 -4.36 21.59
N ARG A 617 -0.68 -4.54 20.29
CA ARG A 617 0.03 -5.71 19.75
C ARG A 617 1.50 -5.78 20.13
N CYS A 618 2.21 -4.65 20.12
CA CYS A 618 3.60 -4.63 20.58
C CYS A 618 3.73 -5.08 22.01
N THR A 619 2.92 -4.49 22.90
CA THR A 619 2.92 -4.82 24.32
C THR A 619 2.63 -6.31 24.53
N ALA A 620 1.56 -6.82 23.89
CA ALA A 620 1.18 -8.23 24.01
C ALA A 620 2.24 -9.20 23.45
N SER A 621 2.99 -8.79 22.40
CA SER A 621 4.01 -9.65 21.79
C SER A 621 5.37 -9.60 22.49
N SER A 622 5.67 -8.56 23.24
CA SER A 622 6.98 -8.36 23.86
C SER A 622 6.99 -8.63 25.37
N GLN A 623 5.90 -8.32 26.05
CA GLN A 623 5.77 -8.60 27.48
C GLN A 623 5.81 -10.10 27.75
N GLY A 624 6.62 -10.51 28.74
CA GLY A 624 6.84 -11.90 29.10
C GLY A 624 8.00 -12.58 28.33
N LEU A 625 8.67 -11.86 27.42
CA LEU A 625 9.94 -12.30 26.87
C LEU A 625 11.09 -11.85 27.79
N LYS A 626 11.86 -12.80 28.31
CA LYS A 626 13.01 -12.50 29.18
C LYS A 626 13.98 -11.49 28.54
N GLY A 627 14.24 -11.60 27.24
CA GLY A 627 15.11 -10.67 26.53
C GLY A 627 14.56 -9.23 26.50
N PHE A 628 13.23 -9.04 26.50
CA PHE A 628 12.61 -7.74 26.63
C PHE A 628 12.77 -7.16 28.05
N GLU A 629 12.50 -7.99 29.05
CA GLU A 629 12.65 -7.60 30.46
C GLU A 629 14.09 -7.16 30.77
N ASP A 630 15.08 -7.91 30.29
CA ASP A 630 16.50 -7.60 30.45
C ASP A 630 16.90 -6.31 29.71
N ALA A 631 16.36 -6.11 28.49
CA ALA A 631 16.65 -4.94 27.65
C ALA A 631 16.20 -3.63 28.31
N PHE A 632 15.00 -3.62 28.88
CA PHE A 632 14.40 -2.43 29.49
C PHE A 632 14.55 -2.39 31.03
N SER A 633 15.23 -3.40 31.61
CA SER A 633 15.43 -3.52 33.05
C SER A 633 14.09 -3.54 33.83
N CYS A 634 13.10 -4.28 33.31
CA CYS A 634 11.79 -4.41 33.91
C CYS A 634 11.83 -5.24 35.20
N ASP A 635 11.41 -4.66 36.33
CA ASP A 635 11.23 -5.40 37.58
C ASP A 635 9.76 -5.85 37.69
N LEU A 636 9.46 -7.02 37.15
CA LEU A 636 8.10 -7.59 37.14
C LEU A 636 7.80 -8.43 38.39
N LYS A 637 8.54 -8.25 39.49
CA LYS A 637 8.26 -8.93 40.78
C LYS A 637 6.86 -8.59 41.27
N GLY A 638 5.88 -9.38 40.91
CA GLY A 638 4.50 -9.26 41.34
C GLY A 638 3.42 -9.23 40.27
N GLN A 639 3.77 -9.03 39.00
CA GLN A 639 2.84 -9.17 37.87
C GLN A 639 3.08 -10.50 37.16
N GLN A 640 2.56 -11.59 37.73
CA GLN A 640 2.51 -12.88 37.00
C GLN A 640 1.41 -12.79 35.92
N GLY A 641 1.68 -12.07 34.87
CA GLY A 641 0.99 -12.31 33.61
C GLY A 641 1.38 -13.70 33.06
N PRO A 642 0.58 -14.30 32.18
CA PRO A 642 0.91 -15.59 31.58
C PRO A 642 2.19 -15.44 30.75
N THR A 643 3.33 -15.81 31.32
CA THR A 643 4.62 -15.80 30.62
C THR A 643 4.64 -16.95 29.62
N CYS A 644 4.63 -16.60 28.32
CA CYS A 644 4.88 -17.55 27.25
C CYS A 644 6.39 -17.69 27.06
N THR A 645 7.01 -18.70 27.67
CA THR A 645 8.40 -19.07 27.38
C THR A 645 8.43 -20.00 26.18
N LEU A 646 8.88 -19.48 25.03
CA LEU A 646 9.15 -20.21 23.79
C LEU A 646 10.60 -20.70 23.74
#